data_9d69e0bf7c50d6c6f25d54d969c8c423
#
_entry.id   9d69e0bf7c50d6c6f25d54d969c8c423
#
_cell.length_a   1.000
_cell.length_b   1.000
_cell.length_c   1.000
_cell.angle_alpha   90.00
_cell.angle_beta   90.00
_cell.angle_gamma   90.00
#
_symmetry.space_group_name_H-M   'P 1'
#
loop_
_entity.id
_entity.type
_entity.pdbx_description
1 polymer ?
#
loop_
_entity_poly.entity_id
_entity_poly.type
_entity_poly.pdbx_seq_one_letter_code
_entity_poly.pdbx_strand_id
1 'polypeptide(L)'
;MTNLAHQATENRSVAEFTEQAYLNYAMYVIMDRALPHISDGLKPVQRRIVYAMSELGLKHSGKPKKSARTVGDVLGKYHPHGDSACYEAMVLMAQPFSYRYPFIEGQGNWGSPDDPKSFAAMRYTEAKLSQYSEVLLSELGQGTCDWQDNFDGSMKEPVTLPARIPNILLNGTTGIAVGMATDIPPHNLREVVKGTIALIRNPNLSDEKVAEYIPAPDLPTKAEIITPPEELLKIQSTGRGSYRMRSVYRIEKNEIVITDLPYQVSGSKVISQIADQMQAKKLPLVSDVRDESDHQNPTRLVIVLRSNRIDAEAVMSHLFATTDLESSYRVNMNMIGADGRPQVKSIRRILLEWIEIRKETVTRRLQYHLNKIEKRLHILGGLIIAYLNIDEVIRIIREEEQPKAELMSRFNIDDIQAEAILELKLRHLARLEEMEMRREQEELEAKAALIREQLANPESLKTLIINELKDDAKKYGDDRRSPIVHRAEATAMSEQDFMPADPVTVVLSEAGWIRSAKGHEVDAENLNFRAGDQYLSHAQGKSNQRVYVLDESGRSYALAINSLPSARGLGEPLSSKLSPASGVGFKQVFIADDETEVVALSSKGYGFKTQAKQLDTNAKAGKAFLTLPEKATVMPLTSVDQATHLALLTSTGRLLILELSELPILNKGKGNKLIQLEEKDQIVFMTRLTLDEILQVVAGQQQLKLKGDDLQKYIGKRASKGQLLPRGYQKANKLLVQR
;
A
#
# COMPACT_ATOMS: atom_id res chain seq x y z
N MET A 1 -33.10 31.41 64.64
CA MET A 1 -31.91 30.52 64.73
C MET A 1 -31.88 29.64 63.52
N THR A 2 -31.12 30.02 62.53
CA THR A 2 -30.99 29.33 61.23
C THR A 2 -30.04 28.17 61.39
N ASN A 3 -30.55 26.94 61.26
CA ASN A 3 -29.78 25.72 61.10
C ASN A 3 -29.05 25.78 59.75
N LEU A 4 -27.82 26.16 59.75
CA LEU A 4 -26.90 25.89 58.67
C LEU A 4 -26.65 24.37 58.65
N ALA A 5 -27.27 23.68 57.72
CA ALA A 5 -26.93 22.30 57.40
C ALA A 5 -25.45 22.25 57.10
N HIS A 6 -24.66 21.55 57.91
CA HIS A 6 -23.28 21.17 57.60
C HIS A 6 -23.30 20.36 56.31
N GLN A 7 -22.93 20.97 55.20
CA GLN A 7 -22.50 20.22 54.01
C GLN A 7 -21.28 19.40 54.46
N ALA A 8 -21.43 18.10 54.51
CA ALA A 8 -20.39 17.18 54.80
C ALA A 8 -19.28 17.39 53.73
N THR A 9 -18.19 17.96 54.12
CA THR A 9 -17.01 18.13 53.26
C THR A 9 -16.37 16.75 53.08
N GLU A 10 -16.46 16.18 51.91
CA GLU A 10 -15.85 14.91 51.61
C GLU A 10 -14.33 15.17 51.33
N ASN A 11 -13.47 14.69 52.23
CA ASN A 11 -12.03 14.77 52.05
C ASN A 11 -11.53 13.56 51.28
N ARG A 12 -11.11 13.76 50.01
CA ARG A 12 -10.43 12.75 49.19
C ARG A 12 -8.97 13.12 49.02
N SER A 13 -8.10 12.11 48.96
CA SER A 13 -6.70 12.37 48.62
C SER A 13 -6.59 12.86 47.16
N VAL A 14 -5.66 13.76 46.89
CA VAL A 14 -5.39 14.27 45.51
C VAL A 14 -5.08 13.09 44.55
N ALA A 15 -4.41 12.05 45.05
CA ALA A 15 -4.09 10.87 44.28
C ALA A 15 -5.37 10.11 43.82
N GLU A 16 -6.27 9.80 44.77
CA GLU A 16 -7.53 9.13 44.48
C GLU A 16 -8.45 9.95 43.55
N PHE A 17 -8.53 11.25 43.80
CA PHE A 17 -9.30 12.15 42.95
C PHE A 17 -8.76 12.19 41.53
N THR A 18 -7.41 12.30 41.36
CA THR A 18 -6.75 12.35 40.04
C THR A 18 -6.91 11.03 39.31
N GLU A 19 -6.74 9.88 40.00
CA GLU A 19 -6.93 8.56 39.41
C GLU A 19 -8.36 8.36 38.89
N GLN A 20 -9.37 8.67 39.71
CA GLN A 20 -10.77 8.57 39.36
C GLN A 20 -11.15 9.51 38.20
N ALA A 21 -10.69 10.77 38.26
CA ALA A 21 -10.95 11.77 37.23
C ALA A 21 -10.31 11.36 35.89
N TYR A 22 -9.06 10.84 35.93
CA TYR A 22 -8.38 10.36 34.75
C TYR A 22 -9.03 9.10 34.16
N LEU A 23 -9.45 8.15 35.00
CA LEU A 23 -10.19 6.97 34.58
C LEU A 23 -11.51 7.35 33.89
N ASN A 24 -12.30 8.23 34.50
CA ASN A 24 -13.53 8.72 33.92
C ASN A 24 -13.32 9.41 32.57
N TYR A 25 -12.29 10.26 32.48
CA TYR A 25 -11.89 10.92 31.25
C TYR A 25 -11.47 9.90 30.18
N ALA A 26 -10.63 8.92 30.55
CA ALA A 26 -10.20 7.88 29.64
C ALA A 26 -11.37 7.06 29.09
N MET A 27 -12.30 6.66 29.97
CA MET A 27 -13.53 5.95 29.59
C MET A 27 -14.37 6.78 28.62
N TYR A 28 -14.59 8.05 28.92
CA TYR A 28 -15.33 8.96 28.04
C TYR A 28 -14.65 9.10 26.67
N VAL A 29 -13.32 9.31 26.62
CA VAL A 29 -12.61 9.46 25.35
C VAL A 29 -12.66 8.17 24.51
N ILE A 30 -12.64 7.01 25.15
CA ILE A 30 -12.70 5.71 24.46
C ILE A 30 -14.13 5.47 23.93
N MET A 31 -15.13 5.58 24.79
CA MET A 31 -16.50 5.14 24.52
C MET A 31 -17.31 6.17 23.73
N ASP A 32 -17.13 7.49 24.03
CA ASP A 32 -18.01 8.55 23.52
C ASP A 32 -17.31 9.57 22.62
N ARG A 33 -16.07 9.31 22.18
CA ARG A 33 -15.35 10.28 21.33
C ARG A 33 -14.56 9.64 20.18
N ALA A 34 -13.61 8.74 20.50
CA ALA A 34 -12.54 8.39 19.58
C ALA A 34 -12.82 7.15 18.73
N LEU A 35 -13.51 6.14 19.28
CA LEU A 35 -13.74 4.87 18.61
C LEU A 35 -15.11 4.83 17.92
N PRO A 36 -15.18 4.19 16.73
CA PRO A 36 -16.44 3.94 16.04
C PRO A 36 -17.16 2.75 16.66
N HIS A 37 -18.49 2.70 16.51
CA HIS A 37 -19.28 1.53 16.87
C HIS A 37 -19.42 0.57 15.68
N ILE A 38 -19.38 -0.74 15.93
CA ILE A 38 -19.39 -1.76 14.85
C ILE A 38 -20.68 -1.74 14.03
N SER A 39 -21.83 -1.38 14.62
CA SER A 39 -23.14 -1.39 13.96
C SER A 39 -23.23 -0.39 12.82
N ASP A 40 -22.78 0.85 13.01
CA ASP A 40 -22.92 1.93 12.03
C ASP A 40 -21.60 2.52 11.54
N GLY A 41 -20.48 2.12 12.15
CA GLY A 41 -19.14 2.58 11.77
C GLY A 41 -18.86 4.05 12.10
N LEU A 42 -19.68 4.68 12.94
CA LEU A 42 -19.58 6.10 13.23
C LEU A 42 -19.06 6.37 14.65
N LYS A 43 -18.32 7.47 14.76
CA LYS A 43 -18.05 8.11 16.05
C LYS A 43 -19.28 8.89 16.50
N PRO A 44 -19.45 9.15 17.81
CA PRO A 44 -20.63 9.88 18.32
C PRO A 44 -20.88 11.22 17.61
N VAL A 45 -19.85 12.05 17.39
CA VAL A 45 -20.04 13.33 16.69
C VAL A 45 -20.54 13.15 15.25
N GLN A 46 -20.03 12.15 14.53
CA GLN A 46 -20.44 11.87 13.16
C GLN A 46 -21.91 11.40 13.11
N ARG A 47 -22.29 10.50 14.03
CA ARG A 47 -23.68 10.03 14.18
C ARG A 47 -24.64 11.17 14.47
N ARG A 48 -24.29 12.06 15.39
CA ARG A 48 -25.07 13.24 15.77
C ARG A 48 -25.24 14.22 14.63
N ILE A 49 -24.19 14.44 13.81
CA ILE A 49 -24.26 15.29 12.60
C ILE A 49 -25.24 14.68 11.59
N VAL A 50 -25.07 13.39 11.24
CA VAL A 50 -25.95 12.72 10.26
C VAL A 50 -27.39 12.69 10.74
N TYR A 51 -27.61 12.42 12.02
CA TYR A 51 -28.95 12.42 12.62
C TYR A 51 -29.57 13.82 12.62
N ALA A 52 -28.88 14.85 13.07
CA ALA A 52 -29.37 16.23 13.07
C ALA A 52 -29.70 16.73 11.66
N MET A 53 -28.87 16.39 10.65
CA MET A 53 -29.17 16.72 9.25
C MET A 53 -30.45 16.02 8.75
N SER A 54 -30.72 14.79 9.22
CA SER A 54 -31.96 14.07 8.91
C SER A 54 -33.17 14.76 9.53
N GLU A 55 -33.10 15.16 10.81
CA GLU A 55 -34.16 15.88 11.53
C GLU A 55 -34.41 17.27 10.89
N LEU A 56 -33.39 17.96 10.40
CA LEU A 56 -33.52 19.20 9.63
C LEU A 56 -34.11 19.02 8.23
N GLY A 57 -34.40 17.78 7.81
CA GLY A 57 -34.94 17.47 6.49
C GLY A 57 -33.95 17.72 5.35
N LEU A 58 -32.65 17.70 5.60
CA LEU A 58 -31.60 17.96 4.59
C LEU A 58 -31.32 16.71 3.75
N LYS A 59 -32.34 16.15 3.12
CA LYS A 59 -32.26 14.96 2.27
C LYS A 59 -31.50 15.24 0.98
N HIS A 60 -30.93 14.20 0.36
CA HIS A 60 -30.18 14.32 -0.92
C HIS A 60 -30.99 14.99 -2.04
N SER A 61 -32.29 14.76 -2.11
CA SER A 61 -33.19 15.39 -3.09
C SER A 61 -33.54 16.85 -2.79
N GLY A 62 -33.22 17.34 -1.58
CA GLY A 62 -33.52 18.70 -1.12
C GLY A 62 -32.43 19.70 -1.52
N LYS A 63 -32.71 20.98 -1.24
CA LYS A 63 -31.73 22.06 -1.38
C LYS A 63 -30.76 22.07 -0.19
N PRO A 64 -29.47 22.29 -0.42
CA PRO A 64 -28.52 22.44 0.66
C PRO A 64 -28.82 23.69 1.52
N LYS A 65 -28.35 23.68 2.76
CA LYS A 65 -28.47 24.78 3.70
C LYS A 65 -27.11 25.15 4.27
N LYS A 66 -26.96 26.37 4.77
CA LYS A 66 -25.73 26.84 5.42
C LYS A 66 -25.25 25.85 6.47
N SER A 67 -23.97 25.47 6.42
CA SER A 67 -23.36 24.52 7.35
C SER A 67 -23.48 24.99 8.80
N ALA A 68 -23.41 26.30 9.05
CA ALA A 68 -23.59 26.89 10.35
C ALA A 68 -24.94 26.51 11.01
N ARG A 69 -26.00 26.29 10.23
CA ARG A 69 -27.30 25.83 10.76
C ARG A 69 -27.20 24.42 11.30
N THR A 70 -26.60 23.50 10.55
CA THR A 70 -26.39 22.11 11.00
C THR A 70 -25.52 22.08 12.25
N VAL A 71 -24.38 22.79 12.24
CA VAL A 71 -23.47 22.86 13.39
C VAL A 71 -24.19 23.41 14.63
N GLY A 72 -24.92 24.51 14.48
CA GLY A 72 -25.68 25.08 15.58
C GLY A 72 -26.75 24.12 16.16
N ASP A 73 -27.44 23.38 15.30
CA ASP A 73 -28.45 22.40 15.73
C ASP A 73 -27.82 21.20 16.46
N VAL A 74 -26.68 20.70 15.95
CA VAL A 74 -25.92 19.62 16.59
C VAL A 74 -25.43 20.02 17.98
N LEU A 75 -24.86 21.22 18.10
CA LEU A 75 -24.31 21.71 19.38
C LEU A 75 -25.43 21.99 20.40
N GLY A 76 -26.50 22.57 19.94
CA GLY A 76 -27.61 22.94 20.81
C GLY A 76 -28.44 21.75 21.30
N LYS A 77 -28.47 20.64 20.56
CA LYS A 77 -29.35 19.50 20.84
C LYS A 77 -28.63 18.25 21.31
N TYR A 78 -27.44 17.94 20.74
CA TYR A 78 -26.87 16.61 20.89
C TYR A 78 -25.40 16.59 21.32
N HIS A 79 -24.60 17.59 20.97
CA HIS A 79 -23.13 17.50 21.12
C HIS A 79 -22.53 18.78 21.71
N PRO A 80 -22.51 18.94 23.05
CA PRO A 80 -22.08 20.18 23.74
C PRO A 80 -20.55 20.34 23.75
N HIS A 81 -19.95 20.47 22.58
CA HIS A 81 -18.49 20.63 22.37
C HIS A 81 -18.22 21.80 21.42
N GLY A 82 -16.93 22.03 21.09
CA GLY A 82 -16.53 23.14 20.22
C GLY A 82 -17.11 23.03 18.79
N ASP A 83 -17.62 24.16 18.28
CA ASP A 83 -18.19 24.30 16.95
C ASP A 83 -17.21 23.95 15.82
N SER A 84 -15.94 24.35 15.99
CA SER A 84 -14.87 24.06 15.05
C SER A 84 -14.62 22.57 14.89
N ALA A 85 -14.61 21.80 15.96
CA ALA A 85 -14.44 20.35 15.92
C ALA A 85 -15.63 19.64 15.26
N CYS A 86 -16.86 20.09 15.54
CA CYS A 86 -18.05 19.60 14.91
C CYS A 86 -18.05 19.88 13.41
N TYR A 87 -17.71 21.11 13.01
CA TYR A 87 -17.62 21.49 11.60
C TYR A 87 -16.50 20.74 10.87
N GLU A 88 -15.32 20.57 11.47
CA GLU A 88 -14.22 19.77 10.90
C GLU A 88 -14.66 18.32 10.64
N ALA A 89 -15.37 17.70 11.58
CA ALA A 89 -15.94 16.36 11.37
C ALA A 89 -16.95 16.34 10.21
N MET A 90 -17.79 17.36 10.09
CA MET A 90 -18.72 17.51 8.97
C MET A 90 -18.01 17.68 7.63
N VAL A 91 -16.92 18.46 7.60
CA VAL A 91 -16.09 18.68 6.41
C VAL A 91 -15.47 17.37 5.92
N LEU A 92 -14.87 16.60 6.81
CA LEU A 92 -14.28 15.31 6.45
C LEU A 92 -15.29 14.34 5.81
N MET A 93 -16.52 14.30 6.35
CA MET A 93 -17.61 13.46 5.80
C MET A 93 -18.11 13.91 4.42
N ALA A 94 -17.77 15.14 3.98
CA ALA A 94 -18.13 15.67 2.68
C ALA A 94 -17.00 15.55 1.64
N GLN A 95 -15.77 15.25 2.06
CA GLN A 95 -14.60 15.20 1.18
C GLN A 95 -14.47 13.85 0.45
N PRO A 96 -14.57 13.78 -0.88
CA PRO A 96 -14.48 12.54 -1.64
C PRO A 96 -13.04 11.96 -1.70
N PHE A 97 -12.04 12.75 -1.28
CA PHE A 97 -10.65 12.32 -1.12
C PHE A 97 -10.30 11.88 0.31
N SER A 98 -11.20 12.12 1.29
CA SER A 98 -11.08 11.64 2.68
C SER A 98 -11.97 10.42 2.93
N TYR A 99 -13.18 10.42 2.38
CA TYR A 99 -14.18 9.36 2.51
C TYR A 99 -14.36 8.62 1.19
N ARG A 100 -14.32 7.30 1.23
CA ARG A 100 -14.57 6.47 0.04
C ARG A 100 -16.02 6.57 -0.44
N TYR A 101 -16.97 6.75 0.50
CA TYR A 101 -18.39 6.95 0.30
C TYR A 101 -18.88 8.11 1.19
N PRO A 102 -18.78 9.36 0.74
CA PRO A 102 -19.15 10.53 1.53
C PRO A 102 -20.61 10.51 1.97
N PHE A 103 -20.89 10.93 3.21
CA PHE A 103 -22.25 11.06 3.74
C PHE A 103 -22.88 12.41 3.45
N ILE A 104 -22.07 13.41 3.14
CA ILE A 104 -22.49 14.79 2.97
C ILE A 104 -22.10 15.26 1.57
N GLU A 105 -23.00 15.97 0.92
CA GLU A 105 -22.74 16.74 -0.30
C GLU A 105 -22.58 18.21 0.09
N GLY A 106 -21.39 18.76 -0.14
CA GLY A 106 -21.04 20.12 0.17
C GLY A 106 -21.04 21.04 -1.06
N GLN A 107 -21.42 22.29 -0.87
CA GLN A 107 -21.23 23.37 -1.84
C GLN A 107 -20.36 24.47 -1.26
N GLY A 108 -19.40 24.98 -2.07
CA GLY A 108 -18.39 25.92 -1.64
C GLY A 108 -17.01 25.28 -1.50
N ASN A 109 -16.11 25.91 -0.76
CA ASN A 109 -14.78 25.37 -0.49
C ASN A 109 -14.80 24.43 0.73
N TRP A 110 -14.62 23.16 0.47
CA TRP A 110 -14.54 22.07 1.47
C TRP A 110 -13.13 21.49 1.60
N GLY A 111 -12.08 22.23 1.23
CA GLY A 111 -10.71 21.77 1.20
C GLY A 111 -10.34 21.08 -0.12
N SER A 112 -9.10 20.68 -0.22
CA SER A 112 -8.55 19.99 -1.39
C SER A 112 -7.76 18.75 -0.96
N PRO A 113 -7.44 17.82 -1.88
CA PRO A 113 -6.56 16.70 -1.57
C PRO A 113 -5.20 17.13 -1.04
N ASP A 114 -4.70 18.29 -1.48
CA ASP A 114 -3.42 18.84 -1.05
C ASP A 114 -3.47 19.44 0.35
N ASP A 115 -4.55 20.17 0.65
CA ASP A 115 -4.79 20.73 1.98
C ASP A 115 -6.23 20.46 2.44
N PRO A 116 -6.50 19.30 3.06
CA PRO A 116 -7.83 18.93 3.55
C PRO A 116 -8.39 19.88 4.63
N LYS A 117 -7.54 20.66 5.27
CA LYS A 117 -7.92 21.59 6.34
C LYS A 117 -8.13 23.02 5.88
N SER A 118 -7.81 23.35 4.64
CA SER A 118 -8.04 24.67 4.03
C SER A 118 -9.44 24.79 3.45
N PHE A 119 -10.46 24.70 4.30
CA PHE A 119 -11.86 24.86 3.94
C PHE A 119 -12.41 26.20 4.42
N ALA A 120 -13.46 26.70 3.75
CA ALA A 120 -14.12 27.95 4.11
C ALA A 120 -14.89 27.83 5.44
N ALA A 121 -15.05 28.94 6.16
CA ALA A 121 -15.85 28.98 7.38
C ALA A 121 -17.31 28.55 7.13
N MET A 122 -17.94 27.92 8.11
CA MET A 122 -19.28 27.30 8.03
C MET A 122 -20.39 28.24 7.59
N ARG A 123 -20.20 29.57 7.75
CA ARG A 123 -21.15 30.59 7.27
C ARG A 123 -21.16 30.75 5.75
N TYR A 124 -20.11 30.31 5.04
CA TYR A 124 -20.00 30.39 3.59
C TYR A 124 -20.38 29.09 2.88
N THR A 125 -20.13 27.94 3.50
CA THR A 125 -20.43 26.64 2.93
C THR A 125 -21.90 26.25 3.12
N GLU A 126 -22.38 25.41 2.20
CA GLU A 126 -23.72 24.80 2.28
C GLU A 126 -23.61 23.29 2.17
N ALA A 127 -24.50 22.56 2.83
CA ALA A 127 -24.46 21.11 2.87
C ALA A 127 -25.86 20.50 2.89
N LYS A 128 -25.95 19.28 2.40
CA LYS A 128 -27.05 18.35 2.53
C LYS A 128 -26.52 16.91 2.66
N LEU A 129 -27.37 15.98 3.06
CA LEU A 129 -27.02 14.56 3.05
C LEU A 129 -26.84 14.05 1.62
N SER A 130 -25.87 13.18 1.41
CA SER A 130 -25.68 12.46 0.16
C SER A 130 -26.72 11.34 0.00
N GLN A 131 -26.86 10.82 -1.20
CA GLN A 131 -27.71 9.64 -1.43
C GLN A 131 -27.22 8.41 -0.65
N TYR A 132 -25.91 8.26 -0.46
CA TYR A 132 -25.32 7.19 0.32
C TYR A 132 -25.74 7.19 1.79
N SER A 133 -26.02 8.35 2.39
CA SER A 133 -26.46 8.45 3.78
C SER A 133 -27.78 7.71 4.07
N GLU A 134 -28.57 7.39 3.03
CA GLU A 134 -29.79 6.58 3.17
C GLU A 134 -29.51 5.18 3.74
N VAL A 135 -28.29 4.62 3.54
CA VAL A 135 -27.91 3.31 4.11
C VAL A 135 -27.92 3.31 5.65
N LEU A 136 -27.82 4.50 6.27
CA LEU A 136 -27.85 4.70 7.71
C LEU A 136 -29.21 5.14 8.23
N LEU A 137 -30.02 5.82 7.40
CA LEU A 137 -31.18 6.58 7.85
C LEU A 137 -32.52 6.00 7.40
N SER A 138 -32.57 5.21 6.33
CA SER A 138 -33.82 4.77 5.70
C SER A 138 -34.70 3.92 6.61
N GLU A 139 -34.15 3.27 7.61
CA GLU A 139 -34.87 2.42 8.56
C GLU A 139 -35.05 3.08 9.95
N LEU A 140 -34.53 4.30 10.14
CA LEU A 140 -34.68 5.07 11.36
C LEU A 140 -36.16 5.36 11.60
N GLY A 141 -36.65 5.22 12.84
CA GLY A 141 -38.06 5.40 13.18
C GLY A 141 -38.95 4.17 12.93
N GLN A 142 -38.36 3.03 12.51
CA GLN A 142 -39.04 1.76 12.32
C GLN A 142 -38.80 0.75 13.46
N GLY A 143 -38.55 1.23 14.68
CA GLY A 143 -38.25 0.40 15.85
C GLY A 143 -36.88 -0.28 15.82
N THR A 144 -36.00 0.13 14.92
CA THR A 144 -34.75 -0.54 14.56
C THR A 144 -33.56 -0.19 15.44
N CYS A 145 -33.64 0.90 16.20
CA CYS A 145 -32.57 1.37 17.08
C CYS A 145 -33.07 1.66 18.48
N ASP A 146 -32.13 1.67 19.42
CA ASP A 146 -32.39 2.13 20.78
C ASP A 146 -32.16 3.63 20.88
N TRP A 147 -32.88 4.27 21.79
CA TRP A 147 -32.89 5.70 22.01
C TRP A 147 -32.37 6.00 23.40
N GLN A 148 -31.53 6.99 23.52
CA GLN A 148 -31.04 7.52 24.79
C GLN A 148 -31.38 9.00 24.92
N ASP A 149 -31.31 9.51 26.16
CA ASP A 149 -31.43 10.94 26.40
C ASP A 149 -30.21 11.67 25.83
N ASN A 150 -30.44 12.85 25.27
CA ASN A 150 -29.35 13.75 24.93
C ASN A 150 -28.65 14.28 26.21
N PHE A 151 -27.64 15.13 26.05
CA PHE A 151 -26.77 15.61 27.16
C PHE A 151 -27.55 16.35 28.29
N ASP A 152 -28.73 16.95 28.01
CA ASP A 152 -29.51 17.71 28.98
C ASP A 152 -30.87 17.01 29.32
N GLY A 153 -31.15 15.84 28.75
CA GLY A 153 -32.35 15.09 28.96
C GLY A 153 -33.63 15.65 28.30
N SER A 154 -33.48 16.71 27.50
CA SER A 154 -34.65 17.37 26.87
C SER A 154 -35.12 16.66 25.59
N MET A 155 -34.29 15.85 24.96
CA MET A 155 -34.54 15.17 23.70
C MET A 155 -33.98 13.74 23.71
N LYS A 156 -34.36 12.97 22.69
CA LYS A 156 -33.82 11.63 22.45
C LYS A 156 -32.85 11.64 21.22
N GLU A 157 -31.78 10.89 21.32
CA GLU A 157 -30.90 10.60 20.21
C GLU A 157 -30.71 9.08 20.03
N PRO A 158 -30.47 8.57 18.80
CA PRO A 158 -30.24 7.15 18.60
C PRO A 158 -28.89 6.75 19.19
N VAL A 159 -28.85 5.62 19.89
CA VAL A 159 -27.60 5.02 20.40
C VAL A 159 -26.68 4.68 19.23
N THR A 160 -27.23 4.01 18.19
CA THR A 160 -26.55 3.72 16.92
C THR A 160 -27.56 3.85 15.79
N LEU A 161 -27.09 4.11 14.56
CA LEU A 161 -27.95 4.13 13.39
C LEU A 161 -28.12 2.72 12.79
N PRO A 162 -29.30 2.40 12.21
CA PRO A 162 -29.61 1.07 11.66
C PRO A 162 -28.95 0.88 10.28
N ALA A 163 -27.61 0.73 10.24
CA ALA A 163 -26.87 0.59 9.00
C ALA A 163 -27.29 -0.66 8.21
N ARG A 164 -27.62 -0.47 6.94
CA ARG A 164 -28.05 -1.54 6.03
C ARG A 164 -26.89 -2.36 5.45
N ILE A 165 -25.67 -1.81 5.49
CA ILE A 165 -24.42 -2.41 5.02
C ILE A 165 -23.34 -2.23 6.08
N PRO A 166 -22.25 -3.05 6.10
CA PRO A 166 -21.18 -2.96 7.09
C PRO A 166 -20.34 -1.68 6.90
N ASN A 167 -20.92 -0.54 7.23
CA ASN A 167 -20.32 0.79 6.97
C ASN A 167 -18.96 1.00 7.65
N ILE A 168 -18.70 0.34 8.76
CA ILE A 168 -17.41 0.39 9.47
C ILE A 168 -16.22 0.05 8.55
N LEU A 169 -16.39 -0.84 7.58
CA LEU A 169 -15.37 -1.20 6.61
C LEU A 169 -15.36 -0.31 5.37
N LEU A 170 -16.46 0.40 5.07
CA LEU A 170 -16.60 1.11 3.79
C LEU A 170 -15.89 2.47 3.78
N ASN A 171 -16.02 3.23 4.85
CA ASN A 171 -15.34 4.52 4.99
C ASN A 171 -14.11 4.44 5.91
N GLY A 172 -14.02 3.39 6.71
CA GLY A 172 -13.00 3.29 7.73
C GLY A 172 -13.09 4.44 8.75
N THR A 173 -12.09 4.54 9.58
CA THR A 173 -11.95 5.67 10.52
C THR A 173 -10.57 5.69 11.13
N THR A 174 -10.09 6.87 11.53
CA THR A 174 -8.88 7.04 12.32
C THR A 174 -9.24 7.77 13.61
N GLY A 175 -8.62 7.40 14.74
CA GLY A 175 -8.88 8.05 16.02
C GLY A 175 -7.85 7.67 17.08
N ILE A 176 -7.58 8.63 17.97
CA ILE A 176 -6.63 8.46 19.08
C ILE A 176 -7.41 8.61 20.37
N ALA A 177 -7.40 7.57 21.19
CA ALA A 177 -7.98 7.55 22.53
C ALA A 177 -6.87 7.45 23.59
N VAL A 178 -7.26 7.40 24.85
CA VAL A 178 -6.33 7.16 25.95
C VAL A 178 -5.93 5.69 25.97
N GLY A 179 -4.65 5.41 25.78
CA GLY A 179 -4.11 4.05 25.81
C GLY A 179 -4.42 3.19 24.57
N MET A 180 -5.18 3.69 23.61
CA MET A 180 -5.51 2.95 22.38
C MET A 180 -5.79 3.88 21.20
N ALA A 181 -5.69 3.34 20.00
CA ALA A 181 -6.01 4.04 18.76
C ALA A 181 -6.84 3.14 17.84
N THR A 182 -7.47 3.74 16.84
CA THR A 182 -8.13 3.05 15.73
C THR A 182 -7.64 3.62 14.41
N ASP A 183 -7.33 2.72 13.47
CA ASP A 183 -6.97 3.03 12.09
C ASP A 183 -7.58 1.94 11.19
N ILE A 184 -8.83 2.12 10.81
CA ILE A 184 -9.58 1.20 9.96
C ILE A 184 -9.55 1.73 8.53
N PRO A 185 -8.94 1.02 7.57
CA PRO A 185 -8.92 1.46 6.18
C PRO A 185 -10.28 1.26 5.51
N PRO A 186 -10.65 2.10 4.52
CA PRO A 186 -11.85 1.90 3.71
C PRO A 186 -11.70 0.71 2.75
N HIS A 187 -12.83 0.09 2.39
CA HIS A 187 -12.91 -1.04 1.46
C HIS A 187 -13.99 -0.82 0.40
N ASN A 188 -13.91 -1.57 -0.69
CA ASN A 188 -14.90 -1.51 -1.76
C ASN A 188 -16.25 -2.10 -1.34
N LEU A 189 -17.33 -1.37 -1.58
CA LEU A 189 -18.69 -1.75 -1.16
C LEU A 189 -19.13 -3.08 -1.77
N ARG A 190 -18.91 -3.28 -3.07
CA ARG A 190 -19.29 -4.52 -3.76
C ARG A 190 -18.54 -5.73 -3.22
N GLU A 191 -17.26 -5.57 -2.87
CA GLU A 191 -16.43 -6.63 -2.29
C GLU A 191 -16.88 -6.96 -0.87
N VAL A 192 -17.10 -5.95 -0.04
CA VAL A 192 -17.59 -6.13 1.34
C VAL A 192 -18.96 -6.81 1.35
N VAL A 193 -19.89 -6.39 0.49
CA VAL A 193 -21.19 -7.04 0.36
C VAL A 193 -21.08 -8.49 -0.11
N LYS A 194 -20.21 -8.79 -1.09
CA LYS A 194 -19.98 -10.17 -1.52
C LYS A 194 -19.45 -11.05 -0.39
N GLY A 195 -18.45 -10.56 0.37
CA GLY A 195 -17.91 -11.24 1.54
C GLY A 195 -18.94 -11.44 2.64
N THR A 196 -19.77 -10.43 2.91
CA THR A 196 -20.87 -10.50 3.87
C THR A 196 -21.92 -11.56 3.46
N ILE A 197 -22.34 -11.57 2.21
CA ILE A 197 -23.28 -12.57 1.68
C ILE A 197 -22.71 -13.98 1.77
N ALA A 198 -21.41 -14.15 1.48
CA ALA A 198 -20.74 -15.44 1.60
C ALA A 198 -20.76 -15.95 3.05
N LEU A 199 -20.51 -15.07 4.03
CA LEU A 199 -20.59 -15.39 5.48
C LEU A 199 -22.03 -15.63 5.97
N ILE A 200 -23.04 -14.94 5.45
CA ILE A 200 -24.45 -15.24 5.76
C ILE A 200 -24.81 -16.67 5.33
N ARG A 201 -24.31 -17.10 4.16
CA ARG A 201 -24.54 -18.46 3.62
C ARG A 201 -23.73 -19.52 4.36
N ASN A 202 -22.51 -19.22 4.71
CA ASN A 202 -21.60 -20.11 5.42
C ASN A 202 -20.79 -19.35 6.48
N PRO A 203 -21.24 -19.29 7.74
CA PRO A 203 -20.55 -18.60 8.83
C PRO A 203 -19.17 -19.19 9.17
N ASN A 204 -18.88 -20.41 8.72
CA ASN A 204 -17.63 -21.12 9.02
C ASN A 204 -16.53 -20.89 7.96
N LEU A 205 -16.72 -19.97 7.00
CA LEU A 205 -15.65 -19.61 6.06
C LEU A 205 -14.41 -19.16 6.81
N SER A 206 -13.24 -19.59 6.35
CA SER A 206 -11.95 -19.18 6.91
C SER A 206 -11.59 -17.74 6.50
N ASP A 207 -10.61 -17.14 7.19
CA ASP A 207 -10.12 -15.79 6.85
C ASP A 207 -9.57 -15.73 5.42
N GLU A 208 -8.91 -16.81 4.94
CA GLU A 208 -8.41 -16.92 3.55
C GLU A 208 -9.56 -16.86 2.54
N LYS A 209 -10.66 -17.53 2.82
CA LYS A 209 -11.84 -17.51 1.93
C LYS A 209 -12.55 -16.16 1.95
N VAL A 210 -12.56 -15.46 3.07
CA VAL A 210 -13.07 -14.08 3.15
C VAL A 210 -12.18 -13.13 2.36
N ALA A 211 -10.86 -13.31 2.42
CA ALA A 211 -9.89 -12.50 1.67
C ALA A 211 -10.03 -12.65 0.14
N GLU A 212 -10.53 -13.78 -0.37
CA GLU A 212 -10.87 -13.91 -1.81
C GLU A 212 -11.97 -12.92 -2.25
N TYR A 213 -12.90 -12.56 -1.36
CA TYR A 213 -13.96 -11.58 -1.63
C TYR A 213 -13.54 -10.14 -1.35
N ILE A 214 -12.70 -9.94 -0.33
CA ILE A 214 -12.23 -8.62 0.13
C ILE A 214 -10.70 -8.67 0.14
N PRO A 215 -10.03 -8.57 -1.02
CA PRO A 215 -8.60 -8.87 -1.12
C PRO A 215 -7.70 -7.83 -0.44
N ALA A 216 -8.13 -6.56 -0.39
CA ALA A 216 -7.38 -5.46 0.18
C ALA A 216 -8.28 -4.25 0.45
N PRO A 217 -7.82 -3.24 1.20
CA PRO A 217 -8.47 -1.93 1.25
C PRO A 217 -8.70 -1.32 -0.13
N ASP A 218 -9.67 -0.42 -0.24
CA ASP A 218 -9.98 0.33 -1.45
C ASP A 218 -10.09 1.82 -1.10
N LEU A 219 -9.07 2.56 -1.49
CA LEU A 219 -8.86 3.92 -1.02
C LEU A 219 -9.63 4.95 -1.85
N PRO A 220 -9.89 6.17 -1.34
CA PRO A 220 -10.43 7.27 -2.14
C PRO A 220 -9.55 7.65 -3.33
N THR A 221 -8.23 7.49 -3.23
CA THR A 221 -7.26 7.69 -4.32
C THR A 221 -7.12 6.43 -5.17
N LYS A 222 -6.51 6.54 -6.36
CA LYS A 222 -6.21 5.40 -7.22
C LYS A 222 -4.81 4.85 -7.02
N ALA A 223 -4.15 5.21 -5.91
CA ALA A 223 -2.82 4.69 -5.57
C ALA A 223 -2.80 3.16 -5.55
N GLU A 224 -1.69 2.58 -6.01
CA GLU A 224 -1.49 1.13 -6.03
C GLU A 224 -1.23 0.59 -4.62
N ILE A 225 -1.83 -0.54 -4.29
CA ILE A 225 -1.50 -1.32 -3.09
C ILE A 225 -0.45 -2.36 -3.51
N ILE A 226 0.76 -2.24 -2.96
CA ILE A 226 1.91 -3.05 -3.34
C ILE A 226 2.34 -4.07 -2.29
N THR A 227 1.58 -4.19 -1.21
CA THR A 227 1.82 -5.17 -0.13
C THR A 227 1.57 -6.59 -0.64
N PRO A 228 2.47 -7.55 -0.34
CA PRO A 228 2.29 -8.94 -0.74
C PRO A 228 0.98 -9.55 -0.21
N PRO A 229 0.34 -10.47 -0.96
CA PRO A 229 -0.94 -11.06 -0.56
C PRO A 229 -0.92 -11.76 0.80
N GLU A 230 0.19 -12.39 1.16
CA GLU A 230 0.37 -13.06 2.46
C GLU A 230 0.35 -12.08 3.63
N GLU A 231 0.97 -10.91 3.46
CA GLU A 231 0.93 -9.84 4.46
C GLU A 231 -0.47 -9.21 4.55
N LEU A 232 -1.15 -8.99 3.41
CA LEU A 232 -2.54 -8.51 3.38
C LEU A 232 -3.45 -9.47 4.14
N LEU A 233 -3.35 -10.77 3.91
CA LEU A 233 -4.11 -11.78 4.63
C LEU A 233 -3.82 -11.75 6.15
N LYS A 234 -2.55 -11.61 6.54
CA LYS A 234 -2.17 -11.47 7.95
C LYS A 234 -2.79 -10.23 8.60
N ILE A 235 -2.80 -9.09 7.89
CA ILE A 235 -3.45 -7.87 8.38
C ILE A 235 -4.95 -8.08 8.56
N GLN A 236 -5.61 -8.69 7.59
CA GLN A 236 -7.05 -8.94 7.63
C GLN A 236 -7.46 -9.92 8.73
N SER A 237 -6.67 -10.97 8.97
CA SER A 237 -6.94 -11.99 9.99
C SER A 237 -6.64 -11.51 11.43
N THR A 238 -5.69 -10.59 11.60
CA THR A 238 -5.31 -10.05 12.92
C THR A 238 -5.96 -8.70 13.25
N GLY A 239 -6.42 -7.95 12.24
CA GLY A 239 -6.87 -6.57 12.38
C GLY A 239 -5.75 -5.58 12.67
N ARG A 240 -4.47 -5.96 12.51
CA ARG A 240 -3.29 -5.14 12.77
C ARG A 240 -2.22 -5.33 11.72
N GLY A 241 -1.49 -4.25 11.42
CA GLY A 241 -0.35 -4.28 10.51
C GLY A 241 -0.15 -2.96 9.80
N SER A 242 0.43 -3.04 8.61
CA SER A 242 0.66 -1.88 7.76
C SER A 242 0.67 -2.35 6.30
N TYR A 243 0.04 -1.63 5.39
CA TYR A 243 0.15 -1.89 3.97
C TYR A 243 0.80 -0.71 3.25
N ARG A 244 1.54 -1.02 2.19
CA ARG A 244 2.25 -0.04 1.38
C ARG A 244 1.42 0.39 0.18
N MET A 245 1.44 1.69 -0.08
CA MET A 245 0.77 2.34 -1.21
C MET A 245 1.81 3.06 -2.05
N ARG A 246 1.64 3.04 -3.36
CA ARG A 246 2.52 3.71 -4.31
C ARG A 246 1.73 4.58 -5.25
N SER A 247 2.24 5.77 -5.57
CA SER A 247 1.68 6.70 -6.54
C SER A 247 1.57 6.07 -7.92
N VAL A 248 0.55 6.51 -8.67
CA VAL A 248 0.41 6.19 -10.09
C VAL A 248 1.02 7.31 -10.90
N TYR A 249 1.78 6.96 -11.93
CA TYR A 249 2.43 7.92 -12.83
C TYR A 249 2.41 7.43 -14.27
N ARG A 250 2.67 8.35 -15.18
CA ARG A 250 2.90 8.09 -16.59
C ARG A 250 4.10 8.89 -17.07
N ILE A 251 4.76 8.41 -18.10
CA ILE A 251 5.91 9.06 -18.71
C ILE A 251 5.44 9.75 -19.99
N GLU A 252 5.65 11.06 -20.09
CA GLU A 252 5.33 11.89 -21.24
C GLU A 252 6.60 12.57 -21.78
N LYS A 253 7.24 11.96 -22.80
CA LYS A 253 8.54 12.41 -23.36
C LYS A 253 9.64 12.45 -22.29
N ASN A 254 10.02 13.64 -21.81
CA ASN A 254 11.00 13.82 -20.74
C ASN A 254 10.36 14.28 -19.41
N GLU A 255 9.07 14.11 -19.27
CA GLU A 255 8.32 14.45 -18.06
C GLU A 255 7.72 13.20 -17.43
N ILE A 256 7.76 13.12 -16.12
CA ILE A 256 7.05 12.13 -15.33
C ILE A 256 5.85 12.85 -14.71
N VAL A 257 4.66 12.38 -15.01
CA VAL A 257 3.39 12.97 -14.55
C VAL A 257 2.78 12.05 -13.52
N ILE A 258 2.73 12.48 -12.27
CA ILE A 258 2.06 11.78 -11.18
C ILE A 258 0.57 12.11 -11.28
N THR A 259 -0.28 11.10 -11.37
CA THR A 259 -1.73 11.23 -11.53
C THR A 259 -2.51 10.92 -10.27
N ASP A 260 -1.95 10.12 -9.39
CA ASP A 260 -2.57 9.74 -8.12
C ASP A 260 -1.51 9.57 -7.03
N LEU A 261 -1.80 10.08 -5.85
CA LEU A 261 -0.94 10.00 -4.67
C LEU A 261 -1.44 8.93 -3.69
N PRO A 262 -0.58 8.40 -2.82
CA PRO A 262 -0.99 7.59 -1.69
C PRO A 262 -2.03 8.31 -0.83
N TYR A 263 -2.94 7.56 -0.25
CA TYR A 263 -4.00 8.10 0.59
C TYR A 263 -3.43 8.91 1.77
N GLN A 264 -3.97 10.10 2.00
CA GLN A 264 -3.54 11.08 3.02
C GLN A 264 -2.15 11.71 2.76
N VAL A 265 -1.63 11.61 1.55
CA VAL A 265 -0.39 12.30 1.16
C VAL A 265 -0.73 13.57 0.39
N SER A 266 -0.10 14.70 0.79
CA SER A 266 -0.24 16.00 0.14
C SER A 266 0.73 16.13 -1.02
N GLY A 267 0.28 16.69 -2.14
CA GLY A 267 1.10 16.99 -3.32
C GLY A 267 2.17 18.04 -3.02
N SER A 268 1.85 19.10 -2.31
CA SER A 268 2.80 20.13 -1.88
C SER A 268 3.93 19.55 -1.06
N LYS A 269 3.64 18.58 -0.17
CA LYS A 269 4.67 17.91 0.63
C LYS A 269 5.63 17.12 -0.25
N VAL A 270 5.10 16.37 -1.22
CA VAL A 270 5.92 15.59 -2.17
C VAL A 270 6.80 16.52 -2.99
N ILE A 271 6.24 17.62 -3.52
CA ILE A 271 7.00 18.63 -4.27
C ILE A 271 8.13 19.20 -3.42
N SER A 272 7.85 19.56 -2.15
CA SER A 272 8.87 20.05 -1.22
C SER A 272 9.98 19.03 -1.02
N GLN A 273 9.66 17.76 -0.80
CA GLN A 273 10.66 16.69 -0.63
C GLN A 273 11.55 16.52 -1.88
N ILE A 274 10.97 16.63 -3.08
CA ILE A 274 11.73 16.56 -4.34
C ILE A 274 12.62 17.82 -4.50
N ALA A 275 12.07 19.00 -4.25
CA ALA A 275 12.80 20.27 -4.34
C ALA A 275 13.97 20.32 -3.36
N ASP A 276 13.81 19.84 -2.14
CA ASP A 276 14.87 19.75 -1.14
C ASP A 276 16.03 18.85 -1.63
N GLN A 277 15.71 17.72 -2.26
CA GLN A 277 16.72 16.84 -2.87
C GLN A 277 17.44 17.51 -4.05
N MET A 278 16.69 18.28 -4.88
CA MET A 278 17.27 19.04 -5.99
C MET A 278 18.24 20.12 -5.47
N GLN A 279 17.85 20.88 -4.44
CA GLN A 279 18.69 21.91 -3.82
C GLN A 279 19.95 21.31 -3.16
N ALA A 280 19.79 20.16 -2.51
CA ALA A 280 20.89 19.41 -1.90
C ALA A 280 21.79 18.72 -2.96
N LYS A 281 21.51 18.88 -4.27
CA LYS A 281 22.18 18.21 -5.40
C LYS A 281 22.15 16.69 -5.35
N LYS A 282 21.21 16.12 -4.59
CA LYS A 282 20.98 14.67 -4.49
C LYS A 282 20.11 14.11 -5.61
N LEU A 283 19.51 14.97 -6.44
CA LEU A 283 18.66 14.58 -7.58
C LEU A 283 19.03 15.39 -8.84
N PRO A 284 20.27 15.25 -9.37
CA PRO A 284 20.75 16.06 -10.50
C PRO A 284 20.08 15.73 -11.83
N LEU A 285 19.36 14.61 -11.93
CA LEU A 285 18.67 14.16 -13.15
C LEU A 285 17.36 14.91 -13.40
N VAL A 286 16.79 15.54 -12.38
CA VAL A 286 15.57 16.36 -12.45
C VAL A 286 15.96 17.82 -12.66
N SER A 287 15.29 18.49 -13.58
CA SER A 287 15.50 19.92 -13.85
C SER A 287 14.48 20.82 -13.18
N ASP A 288 13.23 20.34 -13.02
CA ASP A 288 12.14 21.11 -12.46
C ASP A 288 11.05 20.19 -11.89
N VAL A 289 10.25 20.70 -10.96
CA VAL A 289 9.06 20.04 -10.42
C VAL A 289 7.94 21.06 -10.30
N ARG A 290 6.74 20.74 -10.82
CA ARG A 290 5.60 21.65 -10.89
C ARG A 290 4.33 20.98 -10.42
N ASP A 291 3.43 21.76 -9.84
CA ASP A 291 2.04 21.39 -9.61
C ASP A 291 1.19 21.97 -10.74
N GLU A 292 0.59 21.10 -11.53
CA GLU A 292 -0.35 21.43 -12.59
C GLU A 292 -1.76 20.91 -12.28
N SER A 293 -2.04 20.61 -11.00
CA SER A 293 -3.34 20.13 -10.56
C SER A 293 -4.43 21.18 -10.77
N ASP A 294 -5.57 20.75 -11.29
CA ASP A 294 -6.75 21.57 -11.51
C ASP A 294 -8.04 20.81 -11.16
N HIS A 295 -9.20 21.37 -11.40
CA HIS A 295 -10.48 20.74 -11.10
C HIS A 295 -10.80 19.53 -11.99
N GLN A 296 -10.17 19.40 -13.16
CA GLN A 296 -10.31 18.23 -14.06
C GLN A 296 -9.29 17.15 -13.71
N ASN A 297 -8.09 17.58 -13.29
CA ASN A 297 -6.99 16.72 -12.86
C ASN A 297 -6.62 17.09 -11.43
N PRO A 298 -7.33 16.57 -10.42
CA PRO A 298 -7.13 16.95 -9.01
C PRO A 298 -5.73 16.64 -8.48
N THR A 299 -5.01 15.74 -9.16
CA THR A 299 -3.60 15.45 -8.92
C THR A 299 -2.89 15.41 -10.26
N ARG A 300 -2.01 16.38 -10.52
CA ARG A 300 -1.13 16.43 -11.68
C ARG A 300 0.20 17.07 -11.26
N LEU A 301 1.12 16.27 -10.71
CA LEU A 301 2.45 16.74 -10.37
C LEU A 301 3.40 16.34 -11.50
N VAL A 302 4.12 17.31 -12.05
CA VAL A 302 5.00 17.12 -13.20
C VAL A 302 6.45 17.24 -12.76
N ILE A 303 7.22 16.19 -13.00
CA ILE A 303 8.66 16.12 -12.74
C ILE A 303 9.38 16.14 -14.08
N VAL A 304 10.14 17.18 -14.34
CA VAL A 304 10.83 17.39 -15.62
C VAL A 304 12.25 16.83 -15.56
N LEU A 305 12.55 15.87 -16.40
CA LEU A 305 13.89 15.31 -16.53
C LEU A 305 14.80 16.22 -17.36
N ARG A 306 16.10 16.28 -17.06
CA ARG A 306 17.07 17.09 -17.81
C ARG A 306 17.29 16.63 -19.25
N SER A 307 17.01 15.36 -19.53
CA SER A 307 17.19 14.75 -20.85
C SER A 307 16.26 13.56 -21.02
N ASN A 308 15.81 13.35 -22.25
CA ASN A 308 15.02 12.19 -22.65
C ASN A 308 15.83 10.85 -22.69
N ARG A 309 17.14 10.90 -22.40
CA ARG A 309 18.01 9.72 -22.27
C ARG A 309 18.06 9.18 -20.84
N ILE A 310 17.49 9.92 -19.89
CA ILE A 310 17.47 9.51 -18.49
C ILE A 310 16.43 8.41 -18.33
N ASP A 311 16.80 7.37 -17.60
CA ASP A 311 15.88 6.29 -17.22
C ASP A 311 14.89 6.81 -16.19
N ALA A 312 13.66 7.08 -16.64
CA ALA A 312 12.57 7.58 -15.80
C ALA A 312 12.15 6.57 -14.72
N GLU A 313 12.24 5.26 -15.02
CA GLU A 313 11.89 4.20 -14.05
C GLU A 313 12.89 4.18 -12.88
N ALA A 314 14.17 4.34 -13.16
CA ALA A 314 15.21 4.43 -12.13
C ALA A 314 15.03 5.69 -11.27
N VAL A 315 14.68 6.84 -11.86
CA VAL A 315 14.35 8.07 -11.11
C VAL A 315 13.12 7.85 -10.23
N MET A 316 12.06 7.21 -10.74
CA MET A 316 10.89 6.90 -9.95
C MET A 316 11.17 5.92 -8.81
N SER A 317 12.00 4.89 -9.03
CA SER A 317 12.43 3.98 -7.97
C SER A 317 13.14 4.73 -6.84
N HIS A 318 14.03 5.67 -7.18
CA HIS A 318 14.67 6.54 -6.19
C HIS A 318 13.66 7.41 -5.44
N LEU A 319 12.73 8.03 -6.14
CA LEU A 319 11.72 8.89 -5.53
C LEU A 319 10.75 8.11 -4.64
N PHE A 320 10.37 6.90 -5.02
CA PHE A 320 9.60 6.01 -4.15
C PHE A 320 10.35 5.65 -2.86
N ALA A 321 11.65 5.44 -2.93
CA ALA A 321 12.46 5.11 -1.75
C ALA A 321 12.75 6.33 -0.84
N THR A 322 12.61 7.56 -1.34
CA THR A 322 13.10 8.77 -0.66
C THR A 322 12.04 9.85 -0.43
N THR A 323 10.81 9.64 -0.88
CA THR A 323 9.69 10.59 -0.74
C THR A 323 8.40 9.85 -0.36
N ASP A 324 7.35 10.61 -0.03
CA ASP A 324 6.03 10.07 0.26
C ASP A 324 5.25 9.58 -0.99
N LEU A 325 5.89 9.54 -2.18
CA LEU A 325 5.32 8.87 -3.37
C LEU A 325 5.10 7.37 -3.15
N GLU A 326 5.84 6.76 -2.24
CA GLU A 326 5.50 5.48 -1.62
C GLU A 326 5.33 5.72 -0.13
N SER A 327 4.21 5.29 0.42
CA SER A 327 3.86 5.52 1.82
C SER A 327 3.19 4.28 2.43
N SER A 328 3.30 4.15 3.73
CA SER A 328 2.68 3.06 4.49
C SER A 328 1.47 3.57 5.28
N TYR A 329 0.37 2.83 5.20
CA TYR A 329 -0.81 3.05 6.03
C TYR A 329 -0.86 2.04 7.17
N ARG A 330 -0.89 2.53 8.40
CA ARG A 330 -1.01 1.68 9.59
C ARG A 330 -2.44 1.18 9.71
N VAL A 331 -2.62 -0.10 10.05
CA VAL A 331 -3.91 -0.73 10.32
C VAL A 331 -4.01 -1.12 11.78
N ASN A 332 -5.09 -0.70 12.42
CA ASN A 332 -5.48 -1.12 13.76
C ASN A 332 -7.02 -1.09 13.84
N MET A 333 -7.67 -2.21 13.55
CA MET A 333 -9.13 -2.32 13.46
C MET A 333 -9.77 -2.41 14.86
N ASN A 334 -9.51 -1.38 15.68
CA ASN A 334 -10.06 -1.24 17.02
C ASN A 334 -11.40 -0.49 16.98
N MET A 335 -12.44 -1.06 17.56
CA MET A 335 -13.80 -0.52 17.54
C MET A 335 -14.58 -0.95 18.76
N ILE A 336 -15.68 -0.25 19.05
CA ILE A 336 -16.66 -0.68 20.06
C ILE A 336 -17.48 -1.82 19.43
N GLY A 337 -17.43 -3.01 20.04
CA GLY A 337 -18.20 -4.17 19.63
C GLY A 337 -19.68 -4.09 20.03
N ALA A 338 -20.47 -5.09 19.62
CA ALA A 338 -21.86 -5.23 20.04
C ALA A 338 -22.01 -5.41 21.56
N ASP A 339 -20.98 -5.93 22.21
CA ASP A 339 -20.90 -6.08 23.67
C ASP A 339 -20.52 -4.78 24.40
N GLY A 340 -20.43 -3.66 23.70
CA GLY A 340 -20.05 -2.36 24.23
C GLY A 340 -18.57 -2.24 24.64
N ARG A 341 -17.68 -3.16 24.21
CA ARG A 341 -16.27 -3.15 24.60
C ARG A 341 -15.35 -2.81 23.42
N PRO A 342 -14.28 -2.03 23.66
CA PRO A 342 -13.27 -1.77 22.64
C PRO A 342 -12.43 -3.04 22.37
N GLN A 343 -12.35 -3.46 21.11
CA GLN A 343 -11.62 -4.65 20.69
C GLN A 343 -11.05 -4.47 19.29
N VAL A 344 -9.87 -5.02 19.05
CA VAL A 344 -9.32 -5.19 17.71
C VAL A 344 -9.89 -6.47 17.11
N LYS A 345 -10.43 -6.39 15.91
CA LYS A 345 -11.13 -7.49 15.25
C LYS A 345 -10.59 -7.73 13.85
N SER A 346 -10.59 -9.00 13.39
CA SER A 346 -10.37 -9.36 11.99
C SER A 346 -11.56 -8.94 11.12
N ILE A 347 -11.36 -8.81 9.81
CA ILE A 347 -12.47 -8.50 8.86
C ILE A 347 -13.59 -9.53 8.99
N ARG A 348 -13.25 -10.81 9.04
CA ARG A 348 -14.22 -11.88 9.21
C ARG A 348 -15.03 -11.70 10.49
N ARG A 349 -14.39 -11.40 11.62
CA ARG A 349 -15.09 -11.19 12.91
C ARG A 349 -15.98 -9.97 12.89
N ILE A 350 -15.54 -8.87 12.28
CA ILE A 350 -16.35 -7.67 12.07
C ILE A 350 -17.62 -8.00 11.31
N LEU A 351 -17.51 -8.72 10.19
CA LEU A 351 -18.66 -9.07 9.37
C LEU A 351 -19.63 -10.03 10.07
N LEU A 352 -19.14 -11.05 10.78
CA LEU A 352 -19.98 -11.97 11.53
C LEU A 352 -20.77 -11.25 12.62
N GLU A 353 -20.13 -10.40 13.39
CA GLU A 353 -20.78 -9.63 14.46
C GLU A 353 -21.77 -8.61 13.88
N TRP A 354 -21.43 -7.95 12.78
CA TRP A 354 -22.36 -7.06 12.08
C TRP A 354 -23.58 -7.81 11.50
N ILE A 355 -23.41 -9.04 10.99
CA ILE A 355 -24.51 -9.88 10.49
C ILE A 355 -25.53 -10.17 11.60
N GLU A 356 -25.06 -10.48 12.81
CA GLU A 356 -25.98 -10.71 13.94
C GLU A 356 -26.74 -9.42 14.32
N ILE A 357 -26.06 -8.27 14.38
CA ILE A 357 -26.72 -6.96 14.59
C ILE A 357 -27.74 -6.69 13.48
N ARG A 358 -27.39 -6.99 12.22
CA ARG A 358 -28.32 -6.77 11.09
C ARG A 358 -29.56 -7.67 11.16
N LYS A 359 -29.39 -8.94 11.54
CA LYS A 359 -30.53 -9.85 11.76
C LYS A 359 -31.47 -9.31 12.81
N GLU A 360 -30.94 -8.86 13.94
CA GLU A 360 -31.73 -8.25 15.01
C GLU A 360 -32.46 -6.99 14.50
N THR A 361 -31.76 -6.09 13.83
CA THR A 361 -32.31 -4.86 13.25
C THR A 361 -33.49 -5.15 12.31
N VAL A 362 -33.29 -6.12 11.38
CA VAL A 362 -34.37 -6.51 10.44
C VAL A 362 -35.53 -7.18 11.14
N THR A 363 -35.27 -8.02 12.13
CA THR A 363 -36.33 -8.63 12.95
C THR A 363 -37.15 -7.56 13.65
N ARG A 364 -36.52 -6.57 14.28
CA ARG A 364 -37.21 -5.42 14.94
C ARG A 364 -38.04 -4.62 13.94
N ARG A 365 -37.47 -4.35 12.74
CA ARG A 365 -38.18 -3.67 11.65
C ARG A 365 -39.41 -4.43 11.19
N LEU A 366 -39.27 -5.73 10.95
CA LEU A 366 -40.40 -6.59 10.54
C LEU A 366 -41.50 -6.63 11.61
N GLN A 367 -41.11 -6.77 12.89
CA GLN A 367 -42.07 -6.75 14.01
C GLN A 367 -42.81 -5.40 14.11
N TYR A 368 -42.08 -4.28 13.93
CA TYR A 368 -42.70 -2.96 13.89
C TYR A 368 -43.74 -2.85 12.76
N HIS A 369 -43.41 -3.31 11.56
CA HIS A 369 -44.36 -3.30 10.44
C HIS A 369 -45.54 -4.25 10.67
N LEU A 370 -45.31 -5.44 11.19
CA LEU A 370 -46.37 -6.39 11.54
C LEU A 370 -47.33 -5.78 12.53
N ASN A 371 -46.83 -5.22 13.63
CA ASN A 371 -47.67 -4.57 14.65
C ASN A 371 -48.50 -3.42 14.06
N LYS A 372 -47.93 -2.64 13.13
CA LYS A 372 -48.65 -1.57 12.45
C LYS A 372 -49.74 -2.11 11.53
N ILE A 373 -49.45 -3.16 10.78
CA ILE A 373 -50.42 -3.84 9.91
C ILE A 373 -51.56 -4.47 10.75
N GLU A 374 -51.23 -5.18 11.81
CA GLU A 374 -52.20 -5.82 12.69
C GLU A 374 -53.15 -4.81 13.34
N LYS A 375 -52.62 -3.67 13.80
CA LYS A 375 -53.47 -2.55 14.30
C LYS A 375 -54.38 -2.02 13.22
N ARG A 376 -53.93 -1.88 11.98
CA ARG A 376 -54.77 -1.41 10.88
C ARG A 376 -55.81 -2.43 10.48
N LEU A 377 -55.44 -3.72 10.41
CA LEU A 377 -56.38 -4.83 10.14
C LEU A 377 -57.46 -4.93 11.21
N HIS A 378 -57.09 -4.74 12.48
CA HIS A 378 -58.00 -4.72 13.58
C HIS A 378 -59.08 -3.61 13.43
N ILE A 379 -58.66 -2.40 13.12
CA ILE A 379 -59.55 -1.27 12.83
C ILE A 379 -60.42 -1.57 11.61
N LEU A 380 -59.86 -2.07 10.51
CA LEU A 380 -60.61 -2.42 9.30
C LEU A 380 -61.66 -3.47 9.55
N GLY A 381 -61.37 -4.46 10.42
CA GLY A 381 -62.36 -5.48 10.84
C GLY A 381 -63.61 -4.84 11.48
N GLY A 382 -63.41 -3.87 12.36
CA GLY A 382 -64.53 -3.13 12.97
C GLY A 382 -65.31 -2.27 11.95
N LEU A 383 -64.58 -1.59 11.06
CA LEU A 383 -65.20 -0.77 10.02
C LEU A 383 -66.04 -1.57 9.03
N ILE A 384 -65.58 -2.76 8.63
CA ILE A 384 -66.31 -3.65 7.73
C ILE A 384 -67.59 -4.17 8.42
N ILE A 385 -67.52 -4.52 9.72
CA ILE A 385 -68.75 -4.91 10.52
C ILE A 385 -69.70 -3.77 10.50
N ALA A 386 -69.29 -2.53 10.79
CA ALA A 386 -70.17 -1.36 10.78
C ALA A 386 -70.80 -1.10 9.42
N TYR A 387 -70.02 -1.26 8.36
CA TYR A 387 -70.45 -1.05 6.99
C TYR A 387 -71.50 -2.04 6.57
N LEU A 388 -71.35 -3.33 6.90
CA LEU A 388 -72.33 -4.37 6.65
C LEU A 388 -73.65 -4.16 7.44
N ASN A 389 -73.61 -3.38 8.47
CA ASN A 389 -74.74 -3.10 9.37
C ASN A 389 -75.04 -1.58 9.51
N ILE A 390 -74.85 -0.82 8.42
CA ILE A 390 -74.78 0.65 8.45
C ILE A 390 -76.09 1.28 9.03
N ASP A 391 -77.23 0.75 8.68
CA ASP A 391 -78.51 1.27 9.16
C ASP A 391 -78.64 1.13 10.70
N GLU A 392 -78.20 0.01 11.26
CA GLU A 392 -78.23 -0.25 12.69
C GLU A 392 -77.16 0.66 13.40
N VAL A 393 -76.00 0.85 12.82
CA VAL A 393 -74.97 1.77 13.35
C VAL A 393 -75.51 3.21 13.41
N ILE A 394 -76.16 3.67 12.35
CA ILE A 394 -76.75 5.03 12.28
C ILE A 394 -77.86 5.15 13.34
N ARG A 395 -78.65 4.13 13.50
CA ARG A 395 -79.76 4.10 14.54
C ARG A 395 -79.09 4.26 15.91
N ILE A 396 -78.15 3.43 16.31
CA ILE A 396 -77.44 3.48 17.59
C ILE A 396 -76.84 4.86 17.85
N ILE A 397 -76.10 5.43 16.86
CA ILE A 397 -75.48 6.74 17.02
C ILE A 397 -76.52 7.87 17.26
N ARG A 398 -77.71 7.72 16.71
CA ARG A 398 -78.74 8.77 16.80
C ARG A 398 -79.62 8.62 18.02
N GLU A 399 -79.90 7.40 18.51
CA GLU A 399 -80.95 7.12 19.49
C GLU A 399 -80.36 6.80 20.88
N GLU A 400 -79.16 6.32 20.99
CA GLU A 400 -78.55 5.88 22.25
C GLU A 400 -77.80 7.02 22.95
N GLU A 401 -77.90 7.12 24.27
CA GLU A 401 -77.17 8.10 25.07
C GLU A 401 -75.72 7.77 25.17
N GLN A 402 -75.29 6.49 25.05
CA GLN A 402 -73.92 6.00 25.08
C GLN A 402 -73.64 5.13 23.83
N PRO A 403 -73.61 5.70 22.65
CA PRO A 403 -73.47 4.96 21.38
C PRO A 403 -72.25 4.07 21.30
N LYS A 404 -71.08 4.47 21.87
CA LYS A 404 -69.88 3.67 21.92
C LYS A 404 -70.09 2.33 22.66
N ALA A 405 -70.60 2.38 23.83
CA ALA A 405 -70.88 1.18 24.64
C ALA A 405 -71.91 0.24 23.98
N GLU A 406 -72.94 0.79 23.33
CA GLU A 406 -73.94 0.00 22.61
C GLU A 406 -73.34 -0.64 21.35
N LEU A 407 -72.53 0.08 20.57
CA LEU A 407 -71.80 -0.49 19.43
C LEU A 407 -70.95 -1.66 19.85
N MET A 408 -70.20 -1.50 20.94
CA MET A 408 -69.30 -2.57 21.47
C MET A 408 -70.11 -3.82 21.85
N SER A 409 -71.18 -3.61 22.56
CA SER A 409 -72.06 -4.71 22.99
C SER A 409 -72.72 -5.40 21.79
N ARG A 410 -73.28 -4.60 20.87
CA ARG A 410 -74.14 -5.09 19.78
C ARG A 410 -73.31 -5.86 18.70
N PHE A 411 -72.12 -5.37 18.37
CA PHE A 411 -71.31 -5.94 17.31
C PHE A 411 -70.17 -6.77 17.83
N ASN A 412 -70.04 -6.91 19.17
CA ASN A 412 -68.92 -7.59 19.82
C ASN A 412 -67.54 -7.06 19.33
N ILE A 413 -67.42 -5.73 19.29
CA ILE A 413 -66.21 -5.00 18.93
C ILE A 413 -65.59 -4.33 20.15
N ASP A 414 -64.32 -4.03 20.12
CA ASP A 414 -63.63 -3.37 21.22
C ASP A 414 -63.68 -1.83 21.13
N ASP A 415 -63.09 -1.18 22.13
CA ASP A 415 -63.09 0.26 22.31
C ASP A 415 -62.43 0.98 21.10
N ILE A 416 -61.32 0.43 20.55
CA ILE A 416 -60.58 1.00 19.41
C ILE A 416 -61.45 0.91 18.14
N GLN A 417 -62.09 -0.20 17.91
CA GLN A 417 -62.97 -0.41 16.75
C GLN A 417 -64.22 0.47 16.84
N ALA A 418 -64.84 0.57 18.02
CA ALA A 418 -66.01 1.43 18.23
C ALA A 418 -65.64 2.92 18.00
N GLU A 419 -64.53 3.39 18.52
CA GLU A 419 -64.05 4.76 18.27
C GLU A 419 -63.82 5.02 16.79
N ALA A 420 -63.15 4.10 16.09
CA ALA A 420 -62.90 4.22 14.65
C ALA A 420 -64.22 4.30 13.82
N ILE A 421 -65.28 3.60 14.28
CA ILE A 421 -66.63 3.68 13.67
C ILE A 421 -67.22 5.06 13.89
N LEU A 422 -67.13 5.61 15.12
CA LEU A 422 -67.66 6.92 15.47
C LEU A 422 -66.93 8.08 14.75
N GLU A 423 -65.69 7.91 14.43
CA GLU A 423 -64.85 8.87 13.67
C GLU A 423 -65.07 8.79 12.17
N LEU A 424 -65.90 7.87 11.64
CA LEU A 424 -66.15 7.73 10.21
C LEU A 424 -66.78 9.00 9.63
N LYS A 425 -66.14 9.50 8.56
CA LYS A 425 -66.74 10.61 7.79
C LYS A 425 -67.83 10.09 6.90
N LEU A 426 -68.99 10.80 6.86
CA LEU A 426 -70.20 10.42 6.09
C LEU A 426 -69.89 10.07 4.60
N ARG A 427 -68.89 10.70 4.00
CA ARG A 427 -68.45 10.40 2.62
C ARG A 427 -67.93 8.96 2.44
N HIS A 428 -67.39 8.35 3.50
CA HIS A 428 -66.85 6.99 3.48
C HIS A 428 -67.92 5.90 3.61
N LEU A 429 -69.22 6.27 3.66
CA LEU A 429 -70.32 5.34 3.65
C LEU A 429 -70.79 4.93 2.23
N ALA A 430 -70.06 5.37 1.17
CA ALA A 430 -70.36 5.00 -0.20
C ALA A 430 -69.98 3.56 -0.49
N ARG A 431 -70.73 2.85 -1.35
CA ARG A 431 -70.50 1.43 -1.71
C ARG A 431 -69.10 1.16 -2.31
N LEU A 432 -68.48 2.16 -2.93
CA LEU A 432 -67.12 2.06 -3.46
C LEU A 432 -66.06 1.92 -2.34
N GLU A 433 -66.26 2.53 -1.20
CA GLU A 433 -65.36 2.49 -0.04
C GLU A 433 -65.31 1.09 0.60
N GLU A 434 -66.44 0.32 0.59
CA GLU A 434 -66.41 -1.09 1.04
C GLU A 434 -65.45 -1.93 0.21
N MET A 435 -65.47 -1.77 -1.10
CA MET A 435 -64.59 -2.52 -1.98
C MET A 435 -63.15 -2.14 -1.76
N GLU A 436 -62.86 -0.85 -1.50
CA GLU A 436 -61.52 -0.37 -1.18
C GLU A 436 -61.04 -0.90 0.17
N MET A 437 -61.91 -0.90 1.22
CA MET A 437 -61.54 -1.44 2.53
C MET A 437 -61.27 -2.95 2.48
N ARG A 438 -62.06 -3.72 1.76
CA ARG A 438 -61.84 -5.16 1.56
C ARG A 438 -60.56 -5.44 0.82
N ARG A 439 -60.26 -4.68 -0.24
CA ARG A 439 -58.99 -4.77 -0.97
C ARG A 439 -57.80 -4.40 -0.09
N GLU A 440 -57.91 -3.31 0.69
CA GLU A 440 -56.86 -2.94 1.67
C GLU A 440 -56.63 -4.07 2.68
N GLN A 441 -57.72 -4.70 3.18
CA GLN A 441 -57.64 -5.82 4.11
C GLN A 441 -56.86 -7.00 3.49
N GLU A 442 -57.26 -7.44 2.29
CA GLU A 442 -56.59 -8.55 1.60
C GLU A 442 -55.09 -8.27 1.34
N GLU A 443 -54.75 -7.05 0.91
CA GLU A 443 -53.37 -6.64 0.71
C GLU A 443 -52.57 -6.63 2.02
N LEU A 444 -53.16 -6.16 3.11
CA LEU A 444 -52.51 -6.14 4.42
C LEU A 444 -52.37 -7.54 5.03
N GLU A 445 -53.39 -8.41 4.87
CA GLU A 445 -53.32 -9.81 5.29
C GLU A 445 -52.23 -10.58 4.59
N ALA A 446 -52.08 -10.40 3.26
CA ALA A 446 -51.00 -10.98 2.48
C ALA A 446 -49.63 -10.49 2.96
N LYS A 447 -49.50 -9.18 3.23
CA LYS A 447 -48.25 -8.60 3.77
C LYS A 447 -47.94 -9.13 5.17
N ALA A 448 -48.96 -9.22 6.06
CA ALA A 448 -48.78 -9.78 7.38
C ALA A 448 -48.34 -11.26 7.35
N ALA A 449 -48.93 -12.06 6.46
CA ALA A 449 -48.56 -13.45 6.28
C ALA A 449 -47.10 -13.61 5.83
N LEU A 450 -46.65 -12.80 4.88
CA LEU A 450 -45.24 -12.77 4.41
C LEU A 450 -44.28 -12.39 5.55
N ILE A 451 -44.63 -11.35 6.32
CA ILE A 451 -43.80 -10.90 7.44
C ILE A 451 -43.72 -11.98 8.53
N ARG A 452 -44.83 -12.63 8.87
CA ARG A 452 -44.87 -13.72 9.85
C ARG A 452 -44.00 -14.90 9.38
N GLU A 453 -44.02 -15.24 8.09
CA GLU A 453 -43.18 -16.28 7.52
C GLU A 453 -41.69 -15.89 7.63
N GLN A 454 -41.31 -14.66 7.29
CA GLN A 454 -39.97 -14.15 7.41
C GLN A 454 -39.46 -14.13 8.86
N LEU A 455 -40.33 -13.85 9.82
CA LEU A 455 -39.96 -13.88 11.25
C LEU A 455 -39.85 -15.31 11.79
N ALA A 456 -40.66 -16.24 11.30
CA ALA A 456 -40.69 -17.64 11.77
C ALA A 456 -39.58 -18.50 11.13
N ASN A 457 -39.14 -18.16 9.90
CA ASN A 457 -38.17 -18.95 9.12
C ASN A 457 -36.82 -18.22 9.00
N PRO A 458 -35.76 -18.70 9.70
CA PRO A 458 -34.42 -18.10 9.61
C PRO A 458 -33.86 -18.03 8.20
N GLU A 459 -34.16 -18.97 7.32
CA GLU A 459 -33.64 -18.96 5.93
C GLU A 459 -34.37 -17.91 5.07
N SER A 460 -35.63 -17.66 5.32
CA SER A 460 -36.37 -16.57 4.68
C SER A 460 -35.84 -15.21 5.12
N LEU A 461 -35.53 -15.03 6.39
CA LEU A 461 -34.89 -13.83 6.93
C LEU A 461 -33.50 -13.60 6.32
N LYS A 462 -32.66 -14.65 6.21
CA LYS A 462 -31.35 -14.56 5.54
C LYS A 462 -31.51 -14.15 4.07
N THR A 463 -32.46 -14.74 3.38
CA THR A 463 -32.73 -14.42 1.97
C THR A 463 -33.14 -12.96 1.79
N LEU A 464 -33.98 -12.43 2.67
CA LEU A 464 -34.36 -11.02 2.68
C LEU A 464 -33.13 -10.13 2.84
N ILE A 465 -32.27 -10.37 3.84
CA ILE A 465 -31.05 -9.60 4.10
C ILE A 465 -30.10 -9.67 2.90
N ILE A 466 -29.91 -10.84 2.30
CA ILE A 466 -29.06 -11.01 1.11
C ILE A 466 -29.57 -10.18 -0.07
N ASN A 467 -30.88 -10.13 -0.29
CA ASN A 467 -31.46 -9.36 -1.37
C ASN A 467 -31.30 -7.86 -1.14
N GLU A 468 -31.54 -7.38 0.08
CA GLU A 468 -31.31 -5.98 0.46
C GLU A 468 -29.86 -5.57 0.27
N LEU A 469 -28.89 -6.41 0.68
CA LEU A 469 -27.47 -6.17 0.46
C LEU A 469 -27.10 -6.08 -1.03
N LYS A 470 -27.69 -6.93 -1.88
CA LYS A 470 -27.49 -6.88 -3.33
C LYS A 470 -28.05 -5.59 -3.94
N ASP A 471 -29.23 -5.17 -3.50
CA ASP A 471 -29.86 -3.95 -3.99
C ASP A 471 -29.06 -2.71 -3.59
N ASP A 472 -28.56 -2.66 -2.36
CA ASP A 472 -27.66 -1.60 -1.89
C ASP A 472 -26.32 -1.61 -2.65
N ALA A 473 -25.74 -2.79 -2.93
CA ALA A 473 -24.54 -2.90 -3.71
C ALA A 473 -24.72 -2.47 -5.17
N LYS A 474 -25.90 -2.68 -5.73
CA LYS A 474 -26.25 -2.19 -7.07
C LYS A 474 -26.46 -0.68 -7.09
N LYS A 475 -27.09 -0.13 -6.03
CA LYS A 475 -27.45 1.30 -5.96
C LYS A 475 -26.24 2.19 -5.64
N TYR A 476 -25.36 1.76 -4.73
CA TYR A 476 -24.28 2.59 -4.17
C TYR A 476 -22.87 2.09 -4.51
N GLY A 477 -22.73 0.87 -5.01
CA GLY A 477 -21.44 0.27 -5.28
C GLY A 477 -20.83 0.74 -6.58
N ASP A 478 -19.53 0.94 -6.56
CA ASP A 478 -18.69 1.27 -7.71
C ASP A 478 -17.54 0.26 -7.86
N ASP A 479 -16.70 0.44 -8.88
CA ASP A 479 -15.54 -0.39 -9.09
C ASP A 479 -14.40 -0.02 -8.15
N ARG A 480 -13.50 -0.97 -7.89
CA ARG A 480 -12.28 -0.75 -7.09
C ARG A 480 -11.46 0.40 -7.69
N ARG A 481 -11.03 1.32 -6.85
CA ARG A 481 -10.17 2.45 -7.23
C ARG A 481 -8.69 2.12 -7.10
N SER A 482 -8.30 1.46 -5.99
CA SER A 482 -6.89 1.14 -5.69
C SER A 482 -6.55 -0.25 -6.21
N PRO A 483 -5.78 -0.38 -7.32
CA PRO A 483 -5.36 -1.68 -7.84
C PRO A 483 -4.37 -2.35 -6.88
N ILE A 484 -4.42 -3.68 -6.82
CA ILE A 484 -3.47 -4.51 -6.07
C ILE A 484 -2.43 -5.00 -7.08
N VAL A 485 -1.17 -4.58 -6.90
CA VAL A 485 -0.11 -4.82 -7.88
C VAL A 485 1.16 -5.32 -7.18
N HIS A 486 1.81 -6.31 -7.76
CA HIS A 486 3.13 -6.71 -7.31
C HIS A 486 4.18 -5.77 -7.92
N ARG A 487 4.98 -5.12 -7.09
CA ARG A 487 6.08 -4.24 -7.51
C ARG A 487 7.36 -4.67 -6.80
N ALA A 488 8.49 -4.50 -7.50
CA ALA A 488 9.81 -4.61 -6.88
C ALA A 488 9.98 -3.54 -5.79
N GLU A 489 10.83 -3.83 -4.81
CA GLU A 489 11.18 -2.85 -3.78
C GLU A 489 11.84 -1.62 -4.42
N ALA A 490 11.46 -0.45 -3.94
CA ALA A 490 12.06 0.80 -4.38
C ALA A 490 13.49 0.92 -3.83
N THR A 491 14.43 1.29 -4.68
CA THR A 491 15.85 1.45 -4.34
C THR A 491 16.29 2.88 -4.55
N ALA A 492 16.92 3.46 -3.52
CA ALA A 492 17.53 4.78 -3.66
C ALA A 492 18.78 4.68 -4.54
N MET A 493 18.91 5.60 -5.51
CA MET A 493 20.08 5.72 -6.36
C MET A 493 21.28 6.21 -5.53
N SER A 494 22.45 5.64 -5.78
CA SER A 494 23.70 6.12 -5.21
C SER A 494 24.23 7.35 -5.99
N GLU A 495 25.18 8.10 -5.42
CA GLU A 495 25.81 9.23 -6.13
C GLU A 495 26.44 8.82 -7.48
N GLN A 496 26.84 7.57 -7.62
CA GLN A 496 27.41 7.02 -8.85
C GLN A 496 26.36 6.83 -9.96
N ASP A 497 25.13 6.50 -9.59
CA ASP A 497 24.02 6.27 -10.54
C ASP A 497 23.55 7.59 -11.20
N PHE A 498 23.82 8.73 -10.56
CA PHE A 498 23.50 10.05 -11.12
C PHE A 498 24.48 10.56 -12.16
N MET A 499 25.62 9.89 -12.34
CA MET A 499 26.65 10.32 -13.29
C MET A 499 26.38 9.82 -14.70
N PRO A 500 26.72 10.60 -15.74
CA PRO A 500 26.57 10.13 -17.11
C PRO A 500 27.34 8.81 -17.30
N ALA A 501 26.68 7.82 -17.85
CA ALA A 501 27.23 6.51 -18.13
C ALA A 501 27.91 6.47 -19.55
N ASP A 502 28.78 7.46 -19.84
CA ASP A 502 29.47 7.50 -21.13
C ASP A 502 30.46 6.33 -21.25
N PRO A 503 30.58 5.71 -22.42
CA PRO A 503 31.61 4.70 -22.66
C PRO A 503 33.01 5.31 -22.55
N VAL A 504 33.89 4.61 -21.82
CA VAL A 504 35.26 5.06 -21.59
C VAL A 504 36.23 3.89 -21.61
N THR A 505 37.48 4.19 -21.97
CA THR A 505 38.62 3.29 -21.87
C THR A 505 39.64 3.87 -20.90
N VAL A 506 39.90 3.17 -19.80
CA VAL A 506 40.92 3.53 -18.82
C VAL A 506 42.22 2.86 -19.21
N VAL A 507 43.32 3.63 -19.28
CA VAL A 507 44.62 3.18 -19.70
C VAL A 507 45.64 3.40 -18.60
N LEU A 508 46.45 2.36 -18.33
CA LEU A 508 47.55 2.33 -17.36
C LEU A 508 48.85 2.12 -18.08
N SER A 509 49.90 2.89 -17.74
CA SER A 509 51.27 2.73 -18.25
C SER A 509 52.13 1.92 -17.28
N GLU A 510 53.31 1.43 -17.76
CA GLU A 510 54.29 0.71 -16.95
C GLU A 510 54.86 1.55 -15.78
N ALA A 511 55.03 2.85 -15.97
CA ALA A 511 55.42 3.76 -14.90
C ALA A 511 54.28 4.10 -13.91
N GLY A 512 53.11 3.47 -14.06
CA GLY A 512 51.95 3.65 -13.14
C GLY A 512 51.17 4.93 -13.36
N TRP A 513 51.15 5.48 -14.58
CA TRP A 513 50.32 6.61 -14.96
C TRP A 513 48.97 6.14 -15.47
N ILE A 514 47.88 6.77 -14.98
CA ILE A 514 46.52 6.42 -15.34
C ILE A 514 45.77 7.59 -15.99
N ARG A 515 44.91 7.28 -16.97
CA ARG A 515 44.05 8.25 -17.68
C ARG A 515 42.81 7.57 -18.23
N SER A 516 41.77 8.36 -18.53
CA SER A 516 40.49 7.91 -19.11
C SER A 516 40.26 8.54 -20.46
N ALA A 517 40.08 7.74 -21.50
CA ALA A 517 39.71 8.15 -22.85
C ALA A 517 38.21 7.94 -23.10
N LYS A 518 37.58 8.82 -23.91
CA LYS A 518 36.16 8.65 -24.29
C LYS A 518 36.03 7.59 -25.37
N GLY A 519 35.01 6.71 -25.21
CA GLY A 519 34.70 5.63 -26.14
C GLY A 519 35.47 4.34 -25.88
N HIS A 520 35.03 3.28 -26.57
CA HIS A 520 35.64 1.94 -26.52
C HIS A 520 36.52 1.67 -27.75
N GLU A 521 36.45 2.49 -28.80
CA GLU A 521 37.25 2.35 -30.03
C GLU A 521 38.61 3.06 -29.92
N VAL A 522 39.18 3.07 -28.72
CA VAL A 522 40.46 3.74 -28.45
C VAL A 522 41.58 2.73 -28.63
N ASP A 523 42.55 3.03 -29.49
CA ASP A 523 43.82 2.28 -29.60
C ASP A 523 44.69 2.62 -28.40
N ALA A 524 44.50 1.88 -27.31
CA ALA A 524 45.18 2.15 -26.04
C ALA A 524 46.69 1.91 -26.09
N GLU A 525 47.15 1.00 -26.96
CA GLU A 525 48.57 0.63 -27.11
C GLU A 525 49.38 1.72 -27.83
N ASN A 526 48.74 2.42 -28.77
CA ASN A 526 49.37 3.46 -29.60
C ASN A 526 49.14 4.89 -29.08
N LEU A 527 48.64 5.06 -27.87
CA LEU A 527 48.51 6.38 -27.25
C LEU A 527 49.91 6.95 -26.91
N ASN A 528 50.03 8.28 -26.88
CA ASN A 528 51.28 8.94 -26.48
C ASN A 528 51.56 8.73 -24.99
N PHE A 529 52.72 8.14 -24.66
CA PHE A 529 53.22 7.97 -23.30
C PHE A 529 54.40 8.93 -23.04
N ARG A 530 54.82 9.07 -21.79
CA ARG A 530 56.00 9.85 -21.42
C ARG A 530 57.26 9.19 -21.98
N ALA A 531 58.30 9.99 -22.16
CA ALA A 531 59.60 9.46 -22.59
C ALA A 531 60.14 8.38 -21.63
N GLY A 532 60.38 7.17 -22.15
CA GLY A 532 60.73 5.99 -21.34
C GLY A 532 59.60 5.22 -20.66
N ASP A 533 58.35 5.58 -20.91
CA ASP A 533 57.16 4.86 -20.42
C ASP A 533 56.42 4.24 -21.60
N GLN A 534 55.68 3.17 -21.35
CA GLN A 534 54.91 2.47 -22.37
C GLN A 534 53.61 1.91 -21.82
N TYR A 535 52.77 1.39 -22.71
CA TYR A 535 51.54 0.77 -22.39
C TYR A 535 51.69 -0.46 -21.47
N LEU A 536 50.87 -0.58 -20.42
CA LEU A 536 50.79 -1.76 -19.55
C LEU A 536 49.46 -2.49 -19.69
N SER A 537 48.34 -1.79 -19.50
CA SER A 537 47.02 -2.39 -19.44
C SER A 537 45.92 -1.37 -19.74
N HIS A 538 44.81 -1.81 -20.26
CA HIS A 538 43.58 -1.01 -20.36
C HIS A 538 42.36 -1.81 -19.96
N ALA A 539 41.30 -1.10 -19.62
CA ALA A 539 39.97 -1.66 -19.35
C ALA A 539 38.87 -0.75 -19.91
N GLN A 540 37.85 -1.34 -20.49
CA GLN A 540 36.70 -0.66 -21.05
C GLN A 540 35.52 -0.73 -20.10
N GLY A 541 34.74 0.36 -19.96
CA GLY A 541 33.61 0.45 -19.11
C GLY A 541 32.84 1.76 -19.28
N LYS A 542 32.10 2.17 -18.26
CA LYS A 542 31.33 3.40 -18.22
C LYS A 542 31.91 4.41 -17.24
N SER A 543 31.75 5.70 -17.53
CA SER A 543 32.31 6.80 -16.72
C SER A 543 31.79 6.84 -15.26
N ASN A 544 30.65 6.24 -14.97
CA ASN A 544 30.05 6.14 -13.63
C ASN A 544 30.49 4.88 -12.86
N GLN A 545 31.28 3.99 -13.44
CA GLN A 545 31.84 2.81 -12.77
C GLN A 545 33.09 3.12 -11.97
N ARG A 546 33.57 2.14 -11.23
CA ARG A 546 34.88 2.15 -10.59
C ARG A 546 35.89 1.35 -11.42
N VAL A 547 37.13 1.83 -11.48
CA VAL A 547 38.25 1.06 -11.98
C VAL A 547 38.98 0.43 -10.80
N TYR A 548 39.22 -0.86 -10.89
CA TYR A 548 40.05 -1.62 -9.97
C TYR A 548 41.47 -1.68 -10.51
N VAL A 549 42.41 -1.44 -9.64
CA VAL A 549 43.86 -1.55 -9.98
C VAL A 549 44.42 -2.70 -9.14
N LEU A 550 45.12 -3.62 -9.77
CA LEU A 550 45.80 -4.72 -9.12
C LEU A 550 47.31 -4.44 -9.14
N ASP A 551 47.97 -4.57 -7.98
CA ASP A 551 49.42 -4.44 -7.88
C ASP A 551 50.15 -5.80 -7.95
N GLU A 552 51.47 -5.78 -8.07
CA GLU A 552 52.28 -6.99 -8.13
C GLU A 552 52.29 -7.81 -6.85
N SER A 553 51.91 -7.23 -5.73
CA SER A 553 51.80 -7.93 -4.43
C SER A 553 50.46 -8.63 -4.22
N GLY A 554 49.48 -8.45 -5.13
CA GLY A 554 48.13 -9.02 -5.03
C GLY A 554 47.14 -8.15 -4.22
N ARG A 555 47.45 -6.86 -4.07
CA ARG A 555 46.49 -5.90 -3.47
C ARG A 555 45.63 -5.26 -4.55
N SER A 556 44.39 -5.04 -4.21
CA SER A 556 43.42 -4.31 -5.04
C SER A 556 43.24 -2.89 -4.51
N TYR A 557 43.04 -1.96 -5.43
CA TYR A 557 42.70 -0.56 -5.20
C TYR A 557 41.49 -0.20 -6.05
N ALA A 558 40.71 0.77 -5.65
CA ALA A 558 39.53 1.19 -6.41
C ALA A 558 39.50 2.72 -6.53
N LEU A 559 39.22 3.22 -7.73
CA LEU A 559 39.10 4.64 -8.04
C LEU A 559 37.82 4.87 -8.85
N ALA A 560 37.16 6.00 -8.63
CA ALA A 560 36.04 6.43 -9.48
C ALA A 560 36.59 6.89 -10.84
N ILE A 561 36.08 6.34 -11.94
CA ILE A 561 36.58 6.64 -13.30
C ILE A 561 36.45 8.12 -13.64
N ASN A 562 35.37 8.78 -13.21
CA ASN A 562 35.14 10.21 -13.40
C ASN A 562 36.19 11.12 -12.70
N SER A 563 36.93 10.57 -11.71
CA SER A 563 38.02 11.30 -11.03
C SER A 563 39.36 11.19 -11.75
N LEU A 564 39.43 10.43 -12.85
CA LEU A 564 40.64 10.23 -13.62
C LEU A 564 40.84 11.35 -14.62
N PRO A 565 42.11 11.73 -14.91
CA PRO A 565 42.42 12.72 -15.91
C PRO A 565 42.08 12.24 -17.33
N SER A 566 41.73 13.19 -18.20
CA SER A 566 41.44 12.90 -19.61
C SER A 566 42.66 12.42 -20.36
N ALA A 567 42.48 11.47 -21.29
CA ALA A 567 43.51 10.98 -22.17
C ALA A 567 44.03 12.00 -23.24
N ARG A 568 43.49 13.23 -23.23
CA ARG A 568 44.11 14.35 -23.99
C ARG A 568 45.48 14.73 -23.45
N GLY A 569 45.74 14.47 -22.16
CA GLY A 569 47.02 14.61 -21.51
C GLY A 569 47.75 13.27 -21.32
N LEU A 570 48.90 13.31 -20.67
CA LEU A 570 49.73 12.12 -20.38
C LEU A 570 49.22 11.30 -19.18
N GLY A 571 48.19 11.78 -18.46
CA GLY A 571 47.62 11.15 -17.27
C GLY A 571 48.22 11.69 -15.96
N GLU A 572 47.95 10.99 -14.87
CA GLU A 572 48.50 11.26 -13.52
C GLU A 572 49.12 9.98 -12.95
N PRO A 573 50.21 10.08 -12.13
CA PRO A 573 50.73 8.92 -11.45
C PRO A 573 49.74 8.39 -10.39
N LEU A 574 49.50 7.11 -10.38
CA LEU A 574 48.64 6.46 -9.37
C LEU A 574 49.12 6.71 -7.95
N SER A 575 50.40 6.90 -7.74
CA SER A 575 51.01 7.25 -6.44
C SER A 575 50.54 8.59 -5.88
N SER A 576 49.92 9.47 -6.68
CA SER A 576 49.26 10.70 -6.19
C SER A 576 47.95 10.43 -5.50
N LYS A 577 47.28 9.34 -5.84
CA LYS A 577 45.94 8.96 -5.32
C LYS A 577 46.00 7.75 -4.39
N LEU A 578 46.96 6.85 -4.59
CA LEU A 578 47.10 5.57 -3.88
C LEU A 578 48.46 5.52 -3.16
N SER A 579 48.55 4.66 -2.15
CA SER A 579 49.79 4.49 -1.35
C SER A 579 50.26 3.01 -1.42
N PRO A 580 50.75 2.53 -2.56
CA PRO A 580 51.30 1.16 -2.67
C PRO A 580 52.54 1.00 -1.77
N ALA A 581 52.88 -0.24 -1.44
CA ALA A 581 54.12 -0.52 -0.73
C ALA A 581 55.35 -0.10 -1.57
N SER A 582 56.44 0.33 -0.89
CA SER A 582 57.63 0.79 -1.57
C SER A 582 58.19 -0.31 -2.49
N GLY A 583 58.45 0.02 -3.75
CA GLY A 583 59.03 -0.89 -4.76
C GLY A 583 58.01 -1.86 -5.38
N VAL A 584 56.71 -1.72 -5.11
CA VAL A 584 55.69 -2.56 -5.74
C VAL A 584 55.05 -1.81 -6.91
N GLY A 585 55.13 -2.39 -8.11
CA GLY A 585 54.50 -1.90 -9.32
C GLY A 585 53.03 -2.27 -9.46
N PHE A 586 52.33 -1.59 -10.34
CA PHE A 586 50.96 -1.96 -10.73
C PHE A 586 50.96 -2.97 -11.86
N LYS A 587 49.97 -3.87 -11.89
CA LYS A 587 49.90 -4.98 -12.85
C LYS A 587 48.83 -4.81 -13.88
N GLN A 588 47.63 -4.33 -13.47
CA GLN A 588 46.44 -4.28 -14.33
C GLN A 588 45.42 -3.27 -13.85
N VAL A 589 44.69 -2.68 -14.81
CA VAL A 589 43.37 -2.06 -14.54
C VAL A 589 42.27 -2.99 -14.97
N PHE A 590 41.18 -3.02 -14.20
CA PHE A 590 40.06 -3.88 -14.44
C PHE A 590 38.75 -3.12 -14.12
N ILE A 591 37.72 -3.25 -14.98
CA ILE A 591 36.41 -2.64 -14.79
C ILE A 591 35.38 -3.76 -14.96
N ALA A 592 34.43 -3.89 -14.02
CA ALA A 592 33.34 -4.81 -14.08
C ALA A 592 32.21 -4.32 -13.16
N ASP A 593 31.03 -4.81 -13.38
CA ASP A 593 29.88 -4.61 -12.45
C ASP A 593 30.08 -5.46 -11.19
N ASP A 594 29.55 -5.03 -10.08
CA ASP A 594 29.77 -5.61 -8.74
C ASP A 594 29.53 -7.12 -8.66
N GLU A 595 28.52 -7.62 -9.37
CA GLU A 595 28.14 -9.03 -9.38
C GLU A 595 28.90 -9.88 -10.42
N THR A 596 29.76 -9.26 -11.25
CA THR A 596 30.53 -9.98 -12.23
C THR A 596 31.49 -10.95 -11.54
N GLU A 597 31.45 -12.23 -11.92
CA GLU A 597 32.38 -13.23 -11.43
C GLU A 597 33.75 -13.04 -12.09
N VAL A 598 34.81 -13.08 -11.30
CA VAL A 598 36.21 -12.94 -11.74
C VAL A 598 37.08 -14.06 -11.19
N VAL A 599 38.08 -14.44 -11.96
CA VAL A 599 39.12 -15.40 -11.55
C VAL A 599 40.38 -14.63 -11.17
N ALA A 600 40.86 -14.92 -9.95
CA ALA A 600 42.14 -14.46 -9.43
C ALA A 600 43.13 -15.62 -9.33
N LEU A 601 44.35 -15.49 -9.88
CA LEU A 601 45.29 -16.57 -10.01
C LEU A 601 46.76 -16.06 -9.80
N SER A 602 47.57 -16.87 -9.15
CA SER A 602 49.00 -16.67 -9.04
C SER A 602 49.76 -17.50 -10.07
N SER A 603 50.95 -17.06 -10.50
CA SER A 603 51.80 -17.82 -11.43
C SER A 603 52.20 -19.22 -10.93
N LYS A 604 52.08 -19.49 -9.64
CA LYS A 604 52.29 -20.81 -9.03
C LYS A 604 51.03 -21.68 -8.97
N GLY A 605 49.96 -21.30 -9.72
CA GLY A 605 48.80 -22.12 -9.96
C GLY A 605 47.82 -22.18 -8.81
N TYR A 606 47.83 -21.25 -7.87
CA TYR A 606 46.83 -21.08 -6.83
C TYR A 606 45.86 -19.96 -7.22
N GLY A 607 44.58 -20.24 -7.14
CA GLY A 607 43.56 -19.27 -7.51
C GLY A 607 42.18 -19.61 -6.98
N PHE A 608 41.22 -18.71 -7.22
CA PHE A 608 39.87 -18.78 -6.82
C PHE A 608 38.97 -17.93 -7.71
N LYS A 609 37.69 -18.15 -7.61
CA LYS A 609 36.64 -17.37 -8.25
C LYS A 609 35.96 -16.47 -7.19
N THR A 610 35.61 -15.24 -7.54
CA THR A 610 34.95 -14.29 -6.64
C THR A 610 34.11 -13.28 -7.44
N GLN A 611 33.37 -12.43 -6.75
CA GLN A 611 32.63 -11.31 -7.37
C GLN A 611 33.52 -10.05 -7.41
N ALA A 612 33.35 -9.22 -8.45
CA ALA A 612 34.14 -8.00 -8.64
C ALA A 612 34.05 -7.02 -7.47
N LYS A 613 32.90 -6.96 -6.79
CA LYS A 613 32.72 -6.16 -5.55
C LYS A 613 33.73 -6.49 -4.45
N GLN A 614 34.33 -7.65 -4.45
CA GLN A 614 35.36 -8.01 -3.47
C GLN A 614 36.69 -7.32 -3.70
N LEU A 615 36.89 -6.74 -4.89
CA LEU A 615 38.04 -5.88 -5.21
C LEU A 615 37.91 -4.49 -4.63
N ASP A 616 36.69 -4.07 -4.27
CA ASP A 616 36.39 -2.70 -3.86
C ASP A 616 37.00 -2.35 -2.49
N THR A 617 37.54 -1.13 -2.42
CA THR A 617 38.13 -0.57 -1.20
C THR A 617 38.27 0.95 -1.30
N ASN A 618 38.07 1.64 -0.22
CA ASN A 618 38.33 3.08 -0.07
C ASN A 618 39.72 3.33 0.55
N ALA A 619 40.48 2.27 0.92
CA ALA A 619 41.78 2.41 1.54
C ALA A 619 42.86 2.76 0.51
N LYS A 620 43.53 3.90 0.66
CA LYS A 620 44.64 4.30 -0.22
C LYS A 620 45.80 3.30 -0.25
N ALA A 621 46.01 2.55 0.84
CA ALA A 621 46.99 1.48 0.95
C ALA A 621 46.56 0.17 0.28
N GLY A 622 45.38 0.15 -0.36
CA GLY A 622 44.81 -1.03 -0.99
C GLY A 622 44.33 -2.11 0.00
N LYS A 623 43.64 -3.09 -0.53
CA LYS A 623 43.09 -4.27 0.21
C LYS A 623 43.89 -5.50 -0.19
N ALA A 624 44.41 -6.28 0.78
CA ALA A 624 44.97 -7.58 0.51
C ALA A 624 43.91 -8.51 -0.07
N PHE A 625 43.97 -8.77 -1.36
CA PHE A 625 42.99 -9.51 -2.13
C PHE A 625 43.49 -10.91 -2.49
N LEU A 626 44.61 -11.01 -3.23
CA LEU A 626 45.23 -12.27 -3.59
C LEU A 626 46.50 -12.48 -2.77
N THR A 627 46.57 -13.53 -1.95
CA THR A 627 47.77 -13.90 -1.19
C THR A 627 48.70 -14.73 -2.07
N LEU A 628 49.90 -14.22 -2.36
CA LEU A 628 50.85 -14.89 -3.22
C LEU A 628 51.71 -15.91 -2.47
N PRO A 629 51.92 -17.12 -3.04
CA PRO A 629 52.99 -18.02 -2.62
C PRO A 629 54.36 -17.39 -2.78
N GLU A 630 55.37 -17.97 -2.13
CA GLU A 630 56.77 -17.54 -2.28
C GLU A 630 57.22 -17.63 -3.75
N LYS A 631 57.86 -16.60 -4.24
CA LYS A 631 58.33 -16.47 -5.62
C LYS A 631 57.20 -16.53 -6.69
N ALA A 632 55.96 -16.25 -6.31
CA ALA A 632 54.85 -16.15 -7.25
C ALA A 632 54.58 -14.71 -7.67
N THR A 633 54.11 -14.54 -8.90
CA THR A 633 53.61 -13.26 -9.43
C THR A 633 52.10 -13.33 -9.61
N VAL A 634 51.43 -12.17 -9.61
CA VAL A 634 50.01 -12.05 -9.90
C VAL A 634 49.74 -12.27 -11.38
N MET A 635 48.76 -13.10 -11.71
CA MET A 635 48.22 -13.18 -13.06
C MET A 635 47.13 -12.12 -13.27
N PRO A 636 46.94 -11.61 -14.51
CA PRO A 636 45.85 -10.69 -14.79
C PRO A 636 44.50 -11.25 -14.42
N LEU A 637 43.62 -10.43 -13.81
CA LEU A 637 42.20 -10.81 -13.53
C LEU A 637 41.46 -11.06 -14.85
N THR A 638 40.58 -12.05 -14.83
CA THR A 638 39.76 -12.41 -15.98
C THR A 638 38.32 -12.55 -15.54
N SER A 639 37.36 -11.87 -16.20
CA SER A 639 35.91 -12.06 -15.97
C SER A 639 35.48 -13.43 -16.46
N VAL A 640 34.54 -14.03 -15.80
CA VAL A 640 33.94 -15.34 -16.19
C VAL A 640 32.97 -15.18 -17.33
N ASP A 641 32.10 -14.15 -17.26
CA ASP A 641 31.00 -13.89 -18.19
C ASP A 641 30.23 -15.17 -18.58
N GLN A 642 30.14 -15.48 -19.88
CA GLN A 642 29.45 -16.68 -20.37
C GLN A 642 30.38 -17.90 -20.56
N ALA A 643 31.66 -17.78 -20.14
CA ALA A 643 32.63 -18.88 -20.28
C ALA A 643 32.33 -20.02 -19.31
N THR A 644 32.59 -21.25 -19.77
CA THR A 644 32.42 -22.46 -18.97
C THR A 644 33.74 -23.03 -18.47
N HIS A 645 34.84 -22.68 -19.14
CA HIS A 645 36.18 -23.24 -18.87
C HIS A 645 37.25 -22.17 -18.77
N LEU A 646 38.33 -22.52 -18.08
CA LEU A 646 39.55 -21.74 -17.93
C LEU A 646 40.76 -22.50 -18.49
N ALA A 647 41.42 -21.97 -19.49
CA ALA A 647 42.65 -22.53 -20.02
C ALA A 647 43.89 -21.93 -19.34
N LEU A 648 44.78 -22.78 -18.87
CA LEU A 648 46.03 -22.45 -18.20
C LEU A 648 47.20 -22.97 -19.03
N LEU A 649 48.13 -22.07 -19.43
CA LEU A 649 49.35 -22.41 -20.17
C LEU A 649 50.56 -22.24 -19.26
N THR A 650 51.41 -23.26 -19.20
CA THR A 650 52.64 -23.22 -18.37
C THR A 650 53.87 -22.90 -19.16
N SER A 651 54.95 -22.45 -18.49
CA SER A 651 56.27 -22.15 -19.08
C SER A 651 56.97 -23.35 -19.71
N THR A 652 56.60 -24.56 -19.30
CA THR A 652 57.08 -25.83 -19.89
C THR A 652 56.22 -26.32 -21.06
N GLY A 653 55.26 -25.52 -21.50
CA GLY A 653 54.40 -25.83 -22.65
C GLY A 653 53.30 -26.86 -22.33
N ARG A 654 52.82 -26.93 -21.11
CA ARG A 654 51.62 -27.71 -20.75
C ARG A 654 50.39 -26.85 -20.78
N LEU A 655 49.34 -27.39 -21.33
CA LEU A 655 48.01 -26.77 -21.37
C LEU A 655 47.05 -27.61 -20.49
N LEU A 656 46.31 -26.92 -19.61
CA LEU A 656 45.23 -27.50 -18.82
C LEU A 656 43.96 -26.65 -19.01
N ILE A 657 42.89 -27.29 -19.35
CA ILE A 657 41.57 -26.65 -19.45
C ILE A 657 40.70 -27.20 -18.30
N LEU A 658 40.20 -26.31 -17.43
CA LEU A 658 39.44 -26.63 -16.23
C LEU A 658 38.01 -26.11 -16.39
N GLU A 659 37.04 -26.84 -15.87
CA GLU A 659 35.70 -26.26 -15.66
C GLU A 659 35.75 -25.17 -14.60
N LEU A 660 35.10 -24.04 -14.87
CA LEU A 660 35.00 -22.92 -13.92
C LEU A 660 34.20 -23.28 -12.65
N SER A 661 33.34 -24.30 -12.73
CA SER A 661 32.64 -24.89 -11.60
C SER A 661 33.54 -25.52 -10.55
N GLU A 662 34.72 -26.01 -10.95
CA GLU A 662 35.71 -26.62 -10.05
C GLU A 662 36.53 -25.62 -9.22
N LEU A 663 36.45 -24.31 -9.56
CA LEU A 663 37.18 -23.29 -8.83
C LEU A 663 36.51 -22.97 -7.50
N PRO A 664 37.30 -22.86 -6.41
CA PRO A 664 36.74 -22.46 -5.11
C PRO A 664 36.25 -21.01 -5.18
N ILE A 665 35.15 -20.72 -4.51
CA ILE A 665 34.59 -19.37 -4.36
C ILE A 665 35.09 -18.80 -3.04
N LEU A 666 35.89 -17.72 -3.09
CA LEU A 666 36.48 -17.06 -1.94
C LEU A 666 36.40 -15.55 -2.09
N ASN A 667 36.27 -14.83 -0.99
CA ASN A 667 36.28 -13.36 -1.01
C ASN A 667 37.70 -12.78 -1.09
N LYS A 668 38.70 -13.49 -0.62
CA LYS A 668 40.17 -13.14 -0.66
C LYS A 668 41.00 -14.34 -0.23
N GLY A 669 42.29 -14.29 -0.48
CA GLY A 669 43.23 -15.25 0.03
C GLY A 669 44.16 -15.87 -1.04
N LYS A 670 44.80 -17.02 -0.71
CA LYS A 670 45.68 -17.74 -1.61
C LYS A 670 44.92 -18.54 -2.69
N GLY A 671 43.70 -18.97 -2.38
CA GLY A 671 42.95 -19.92 -3.21
C GLY A 671 43.48 -21.34 -3.11
N ASN A 672 42.89 -22.22 -3.94
CA ASN A 672 43.29 -23.61 -4.03
C ASN A 672 44.22 -23.82 -5.23
N LYS A 673 44.97 -24.92 -5.18
CA LYS A 673 45.85 -25.33 -6.30
C LYS A 673 44.95 -25.75 -7.49
N LEU A 674 45.09 -25.06 -8.62
CA LEU A 674 44.33 -25.31 -9.84
C LEU A 674 45.07 -26.24 -10.78
N ILE A 675 46.42 -26.09 -10.87
CA ILE A 675 47.28 -26.92 -11.68
C ILE A 675 48.48 -27.37 -10.87
N GLN A 676 48.98 -28.58 -11.11
CA GLN A 676 50.19 -29.08 -10.50
C GLN A 676 51.39 -28.68 -11.35
N LEU A 677 52.27 -27.84 -10.81
CA LEU A 677 53.47 -27.34 -11.46
C LEU A 677 54.71 -28.03 -10.86
N GLU A 678 55.78 -28.21 -11.68
CA GLU A 678 57.11 -28.59 -11.25
C GLU A 678 57.81 -27.36 -10.62
N GLU A 679 58.85 -27.57 -9.87
CA GLU A 679 59.50 -26.53 -9.05
C GLU A 679 59.91 -25.27 -9.85
N LYS A 680 60.38 -25.44 -11.07
CA LYS A 680 60.78 -24.34 -11.97
C LYS A 680 59.70 -23.90 -12.93
N ASP A 681 58.52 -24.53 -12.91
CA ASP A 681 57.44 -24.21 -13.82
C ASP A 681 56.52 -23.12 -13.24
N GLN A 682 55.87 -22.38 -14.13
CA GLN A 682 54.93 -21.35 -13.77
C GLN A 682 53.85 -21.17 -14.85
N ILE A 683 52.68 -20.65 -14.48
CA ILE A 683 51.69 -20.24 -15.45
C ILE A 683 52.17 -18.98 -16.15
N VAL A 684 52.17 -19.00 -17.49
CA VAL A 684 52.57 -17.87 -18.33
C VAL A 684 51.40 -17.15 -18.94
N PHE A 685 50.27 -17.86 -19.15
CA PHE A 685 49.05 -17.28 -19.68
C PHE A 685 47.80 -17.99 -19.16
N MET A 686 46.72 -17.25 -19.04
CA MET A 686 45.36 -17.82 -18.81
C MET A 686 44.31 -17.12 -19.68
N THR A 687 43.31 -17.86 -20.10
CA THR A 687 42.17 -17.30 -20.82
C THR A 687 40.91 -18.13 -20.53
N ARG A 688 39.79 -17.49 -20.64
CA ARG A 688 38.46 -18.12 -20.53
C ARG A 688 38.00 -18.59 -21.90
N LEU A 689 37.18 -19.66 -21.97
CA LEU A 689 36.58 -20.14 -23.21
C LEU A 689 35.31 -20.95 -22.92
N THR A 690 34.51 -21.13 -23.98
CA THR A 690 33.49 -22.17 -24.09
C THR A 690 34.00 -23.31 -24.99
N LEU A 691 33.48 -24.51 -24.89
CA LEU A 691 33.97 -25.67 -25.66
C LEU A 691 33.65 -25.62 -27.15
N ASP A 692 32.78 -24.75 -27.57
CA ASP A 692 32.41 -24.47 -28.97
C ASP A 692 33.34 -23.42 -29.63
N GLU A 693 34.16 -22.72 -28.86
CA GLU A 693 35.15 -21.76 -29.37
C GLU A 693 36.46 -22.42 -29.80
N ILE A 694 37.24 -21.72 -30.61
CA ILE A 694 38.56 -22.17 -31.06
C ILE A 694 39.63 -21.55 -30.14
N LEU A 695 40.41 -22.39 -29.43
CA LEU A 695 41.54 -21.95 -28.66
C LEU A 695 42.78 -21.96 -29.56
N GLN A 696 43.36 -20.79 -29.79
CA GLN A 696 44.57 -20.61 -30.57
C GLN A 696 45.76 -20.44 -29.64
N VAL A 697 46.71 -21.36 -29.72
CA VAL A 697 47.97 -21.33 -28.97
C VAL A 697 49.06 -20.69 -29.85
N VAL A 698 49.68 -19.61 -29.38
CA VAL A 698 50.64 -18.83 -30.14
C VAL A 698 52.05 -19.07 -29.58
N ALA A 699 52.97 -19.51 -30.45
CA ALA A 699 54.39 -19.76 -30.19
C ALA A 699 55.27 -19.04 -31.20
N GLY A 700 55.66 -17.80 -30.91
CA GLY A 700 56.34 -16.93 -31.88
C GLY A 700 55.48 -16.65 -33.11
N GLN A 701 55.94 -17.05 -34.30
CA GLN A 701 55.17 -16.92 -35.55
C GLN A 701 54.21 -18.11 -35.80
N GLN A 702 54.33 -19.20 -35.03
CA GLN A 702 53.51 -20.39 -35.21
C GLN A 702 52.22 -20.31 -34.38
N GLN A 703 51.16 -20.82 -34.96
CA GLN A 703 49.82 -20.82 -34.32
C GLN A 703 49.20 -22.21 -34.41
N LEU A 704 48.73 -22.76 -33.28
CA LEU A 704 48.03 -24.02 -33.21
C LEU A 704 46.58 -23.74 -32.86
N LYS A 705 45.62 -24.16 -33.70
CA LYS A 705 44.18 -24.04 -33.45
C LYS A 705 43.64 -25.34 -32.87
N LEU A 706 43.06 -25.28 -31.69
CA LEU A 706 42.46 -26.40 -31.00
C LEU A 706 40.93 -26.18 -30.96
N LYS A 707 40.17 -27.17 -31.45
CA LYS A 707 38.69 -27.18 -31.44
C LYS A 707 38.15 -28.58 -31.28
N GLY A 708 36.95 -28.72 -30.76
CA GLY A 708 36.26 -30.02 -30.60
C GLY A 708 37.14 -31.05 -29.88
N ASP A 709 37.35 -32.22 -30.51
CA ASP A 709 38.10 -33.36 -29.93
C ASP A 709 39.55 -33.00 -29.60
N ASP A 710 40.17 -32.07 -30.31
CA ASP A 710 41.54 -31.59 -30.01
C ASP A 710 41.57 -30.76 -28.73
N LEU A 711 40.55 -30.00 -28.47
CA LEU A 711 40.41 -29.23 -27.23
C LEU A 711 40.18 -30.16 -26.04
N GLN A 712 39.35 -31.21 -26.20
CA GLN A 712 39.06 -32.18 -25.16
C GLN A 712 40.28 -32.91 -24.60
N LYS A 713 41.31 -33.09 -25.40
CA LYS A 713 42.57 -33.72 -24.94
C LYS A 713 43.24 -32.94 -23.81
N TYR A 714 42.97 -31.65 -23.69
CA TYR A 714 43.57 -30.77 -22.68
C TYR A 714 42.62 -30.48 -21.49
N ILE A 715 41.41 -31.00 -21.50
CA ILE A 715 40.48 -30.90 -20.38
C ILE A 715 40.93 -31.85 -19.28
N GLY A 716 41.05 -31.32 -18.06
CA GLY A 716 41.51 -32.10 -16.91
C GLY A 716 40.90 -31.60 -15.61
N LYS A 717 41.04 -32.42 -14.57
CA LYS A 717 40.61 -32.04 -13.24
C LYS A 717 41.54 -31.07 -12.56
N ARG A 718 41.01 -30.29 -11.61
CA ARG A 718 41.80 -29.41 -10.75
C ARG A 718 43.01 -30.14 -10.13
N ALA A 719 44.16 -29.47 -10.03
CA ALA A 719 45.41 -29.98 -9.50
C ALA A 719 46.07 -31.11 -10.35
N SER A 720 45.63 -31.30 -11.61
CA SER A 720 46.38 -32.12 -12.57
C SER A 720 47.56 -31.36 -13.21
N LYS A 721 48.48 -32.08 -13.84
CA LYS A 721 49.69 -31.49 -14.48
C LYS A 721 49.40 -30.81 -15.83
N GLY A 722 48.22 -31.03 -16.44
CA GLY A 722 47.94 -30.67 -17.83
C GLY A 722 48.73 -31.51 -18.85
N GLN A 723 48.35 -31.37 -20.12
CA GLN A 723 48.96 -32.11 -21.24
C GLN A 723 50.04 -31.27 -21.95
N LEU A 724 51.07 -31.94 -22.39
CA LEU A 724 52.15 -31.27 -23.13
C LEU A 724 51.69 -30.91 -24.54
N LEU A 725 51.96 -29.69 -24.97
CA LEU A 725 51.69 -29.24 -26.33
C LEU A 725 52.60 -29.96 -27.36
N PRO A 726 52.19 -30.09 -28.62
CA PRO A 726 53.00 -30.69 -29.69
C PRO A 726 54.39 -30.00 -29.83
N ARG A 727 55.35 -30.74 -30.37
CA ARG A 727 56.67 -30.18 -30.67
C ARG A 727 56.54 -28.92 -31.54
N GLY A 728 57.26 -27.86 -31.21
CA GLY A 728 57.12 -26.55 -31.84
C GLY A 728 56.22 -25.55 -31.09
N TYR A 729 55.28 -26.03 -30.30
CA TYR A 729 54.37 -25.16 -29.54
C TYR A 729 54.63 -25.16 -28.02
N GLN A 730 55.67 -25.88 -27.56
CA GLN A 730 56.01 -25.96 -26.13
C GLN A 730 56.58 -24.65 -25.56
N LYS A 731 56.99 -23.71 -26.42
CA LYS A 731 57.41 -22.35 -26.03
C LYS A 731 56.34 -21.31 -26.26
N ALA A 732 55.05 -21.74 -26.31
CA ALA A 732 53.92 -20.83 -26.42
C ALA A 732 53.85 -19.91 -25.21
N ASN A 733 53.48 -18.67 -25.44
CA ASN A 733 53.39 -17.63 -24.42
C ASN A 733 52.05 -16.86 -24.45
N LYS A 734 51.18 -17.18 -25.41
CA LYS A 734 49.87 -16.49 -25.55
C LYS A 734 48.81 -17.48 -26.00
N LEU A 735 47.62 -17.27 -25.46
CA LEU A 735 46.38 -17.96 -25.86
C LEU A 735 45.41 -16.91 -26.39
N LEU A 736 44.74 -17.21 -27.50
CA LEU A 736 43.71 -16.39 -28.08
C LEU A 736 42.45 -17.26 -28.26
N VAL A 737 41.29 -16.69 -28.03
CA VAL A 737 39.99 -17.35 -28.22
C VAL A 737 39.34 -16.71 -29.44
N GLN A 738 38.95 -17.52 -30.42
CA GLN A 738 38.24 -17.10 -31.63
C GLN A 738 36.84 -17.76 -31.59
N ARG A 739 35.81 -16.94 -31.79
CA ARG A 739 34.43 -17.37 -31.96
C ARG A 739 34.15 -17.92 -33.33
#